data_7a70b37452355750d0204a35c0af3c9e
#
_entry.id   7a70b37452355750d0204a35c0af3c9e
#
_cell.length_a   1.000
_cell.length_b   1.000
_cell.length_c   1.000
_cell.angle_alpha   90.00
_cell.angle_beta   90.00
_cell.angle_gamma   90.00
#
_symmetry.space_group_name_H-M   'P 1'
#
loop_
_entity.id
_entity.type
_entity.pdbx_description
1 polymer ?
#
loop_
_entity_poly.entity_id
_entity_poly.type
_entity_poly.pdbx_seq_one_letter_code
_entity_poly.pdbx_strand_id
1 'polypeptide(L)'
;MFEPVANQTTLSEAASKQLLVPYGVPFAKEQVCASTAQAIEAADAIGYPVVIKLSGDHIAHKTERGLVRLNIVNTAQVEQACSDLMALVTAKDGDVSFLVAEMVKGDRELIIGVINDPQFGYMVALGIGGIFAEAIDDVVLRPLPVSVEQATQMIDEVHHQSILGAFRGSQPIDRVQLAHVLSSMGQVCATHPEIESLDINPLIARSDGSLVAVDALIEIGRQQTLGNETKPKFVPTQAHFTALFNPRAIVVIGASSHPGKFGFVSLHNALVNNFAGGVYATNLQSENILGVQTVADLSELPDGEIDLAFFCTPASSNEALLKQCADLGIRSAFIASAGYRESGEAGELAEASLHRLANSLDMLIAGPNGQGEVSTPSSLCLQIVAPYPPVGGISVASQSGNFVSSFLNYSQQSGVGIARAISAGNATQISVENFLHFFASDDETKVALTYVENVGNGESLLQAMKHITAVKPLVVLKGGATAAGSKAAQSHTGAMASNDRVFLGATRSAGAIKVSSVEGAFDTAATFATQPLPRGKRVAVLTTVGGWGVVTADAIARDGILNLVDLSDDLMSQLSALLPPRWSRNNPIDCAGGETRDTVTEIMDIVAGHDSIDAVIFLGIGIQSNQAKMMKTGKFYPDNGLERIVAYHEKQDERYAMTAREVSRKHGKPILIATELAVTDPQNSGPASVQESGAYCYPTGARAAASLAHLYEYAKYRGVAQ
;
A
#
# COMPACT_ATOMS: atom_id res chain seq x y z
N MET A 1 -4.95 22.79 -7.54
CA MET A 1 -5.49 24.09 -7.06
C MET A 1 -6.58 23.77 -6.07
N PHE A 2 -6.43 24.12 -4.79
CA PHE A 2 -7.45 23.85 -3.76
C PHE A 2 -8.37 25.09 -3.69
N GLU A 3 -9.69 24.87 -3.67
CA GLU A 3 -10.65 25.96 -3.52
C GLU A 3 -10.59 26.51 -2.08
N PRO A 4 -10.52 27.84 -1.87
CA PRO A 4 -10.47 28.44 -0.54
C PRO A 4 -11.79 28.22 0.21
N VAL A 5 -11.69 27.72 1.44
CA VAL A 5 -12.84 27.56 2.35
C VAL A 5 -13.24 28.94 2.90
N ALA A 6 -14.51 29.28 2.88
CA ALA A 6 -15.03 30.55 3.39
C ALA A 6 -14.75 30.70 4.90
N ASN A 7 -14.00 31.76 5.31
CA ASN A 7 -13.54 32.16 6.64
C ASN A 7 -12.09 31.80 7.02
N GLN A 8 -11.20 31.62 6.05
CA GLN A 8 -9.76 31.52 6.30
C GLN A 8 -9.15 32.94 6.46
N THR A 9 -8.21 33.07 7.41
CA THR A 9 -7.37 34.29 7.55
C THR A 9 -5.97 33.93 7.06
N THR A 10 -5.51 34.66 6.05
CA THR A 10 -4.16 34.50 5.51
C THR A 10 -3.19 35.42 6.28
N LEU A 11 -2.07 34.88 6.75
CA LEU A 11 -1.00 35.72 7.27
C LEU A 11 -0.27 36.42 6.14
N SER A 12 0.22 37.63 6.41
CA SER A 12 1.14 38.33 5.46
C SER A 12 2.40 37.46 5.24
N GLU A 13 3.06 37.66 4.09
CA GLU A 13 4.31 36.95 3.78
C GLU A 13 5.36 37.13 4.89
N ALA A 14 5.53 38.35 5.38
CA ALA A 14 6.48 38.66 6.44
C ALA A 14 6.12 37.92 7.76
N ALA A 15 4.83 37.91 8.13
CA ALA A 15 4.37 37.22 9.32
C ALA A 15 4.54 35.65 9.18
N SER A 16 4.22 35.12 8.01
CA SER A 16 4.42 33.70 7.70
C SER A 16 5.89 33.29 7.84
N LYS A 17 6.80 34.06 7.28
CA LYS A 17 8.26 33.84 7.38
C LYS A 17 8.75 33.96 8.81
N GLN A 18 8.31 35.00 9.54
CA GLN A 18 8.71 35.23 10.93
C GLN A 18 8.29 34.08 11.83
N LEU A 19 7.12 33.47 11.57
CA LEU A 19 6.67 32.25 12.27
C LEU A 19 7.58 31.06 12.00
N LEU A 20 8.09 30.90 10.77
CA LEU A 20 8.86 29.72 10.34
C LEU A 20 10.36 29.81 10.66
N VAL A 21 10.94 31.02 10.85
CA VAL A 21 12.37 31.20 11.17
C VAL A 21 12.83 30.38 12.38
N PRO A 22 12.10 30.33 13.52
CA PRO A 22 12.52 29.54 14.70
C PRO A 22 12.63 28.04 14.44
N TYR A 23 11.99 27.52 13.37
CA TYR A 23 11.99 26.11 13.00
C TYR A 23 13.07 25.78 11.96
N GLY A 24 13.97 26.72 11.67
CA GLY A 24 15.13 26.47 10.81
C GLY A 24 14.86 26.57 9.31
N VAL A 25 13.73 27.15 8.90
CA VAL A 25 13.50 27.44 7.47
C VAL A 25 14.42 28.58 7.05
N PRO A 26 15.28 28.41 6.03
CA PRO A 26 16.26 29.42 5.61
C PRO A 26 15.60 30.44 4.70
N PHE A 27 15.42 31.66 5.15
CA PHE A 27 14.88 32.77 4.35
C PHE A 27 15.96 33.70 3.79
N ALA A 28 15.65 34.32 2.67
CA ALA A 28 16.44 35.45 2.12
C ALA A 28 16.45 36.65 3.09
N LYS A 29 17.48 37.48 3.01
CA LYS A 29 17.51 38.73 3.77
C LYS A 29 16.39 39.62 3.28
N GLU A 30 15.60 40.17 4.21
CA GLU A 30 14.48 41.03 3.87
C GLU A 30 14.15 42.02 4.96
N GLN A 31 13.42 43.09 4.59
CA GLN A 31 12.94 44.09 5.49
C GLN A 31 11.57 44.60 5.07
N VAL A 32 10.66 44.73 6.05
CA VAL A 32 9.34 45.37 5.86
C VAL A 32 9.52 46.89 5.97
N CYS A 33 8.96 47.62 5.04
CA CYS A 33 9.11 49.08 4.88
C CYS A 33 7.75 49.75 4.72
N ALA A 34 7.44 50.69 5.57
CA ALA A 34 6.19 51.46 5.53
C ALA A 34 6.19 52.62 4.51
N SER A 35 7.35 52.98 3.95
CA SER A 35 7.49 54.06 3.00
C SER A 35 8.56 53.79 1.95
N THR A 36 8.52 54.48 0.83
CA THR A 36 9.54 54.43 -0.23
C THR A 36 10.94 54.80 0.31
N ALA A 37 11.05 55.76 1.23
CA ALA A 37 12.33 56.12 1.84
C ALA A 37 12.94 54.94 2.62
N GLN A 38 12.15 54.24 3.43
CA GLN A 38 12.59 53.04 4.13
C GLN A 38 12.93 51.91 3.15
N ALA A 39 12.20 51.76 2.04
CA ALA A 39 12.50 50.76 1.02
C ALA A 39 13.85 51.02 0.34
N ILE A 40 14.24 52.26 0.14
CA ILE A 40 15.56 52.67 -0.37
C ILE A 40 16.65 52.27 0.64
N GLU A 41 16.49 52.68 1.91
CA GLU A 41 17.45 52.36 2.98
C GLU A 41 17.64 50.83 3.12
N ALA A 42 16.54 50.06 3.05
CA ALA A 42 16.57 48.61 3.10
C ALA A 42 17.29 47.99 1.89
N ALA A 43 17.05 48.52 0.68
CA ALA A 43 17.71 48.06 -0.54
C ALA A 43 19.23 48.30 -0.50
N ASP A 44 19.64 49.47 0.01
CA ASP A 44 21.06 49.80 0.18
C ASP A 44 21.74 48.90 1.25
N ALA A 45 21.03 48.57 2.31
CA ALA A 45 21.53 47.71 3.39
C ALA A 45 21.61 46.24 2.97
N ILE A 46 20.63 45.72 2.20
CA ILE A 46 20.59 44.36 1.69
C ILE A 46 21.62 44.17 0.57
N GLY A 47 21.77 45.18 -0.28
CA GLY A 47 22.64 45.17 -1.46
C GLY A 47 21.90 44.73 -2.74
N TYR A 48 22.12 45.53 -3.81
CA TYR A 48 21.51 45.26 -5.11
C TYR A 48 22.08 44.02 -5.82
N PRO A 49 21.29 43.32 -6.63
CA PRO A 49 19.89 43.58 -6.93
C PRO A 49 18.94 43.10 -5.83
N VAL A 50 17.79 43.76 -5.68
CA VAL A 50 16.72 43.44 -4.74
C VAL A 50 15.41 43.11 -5.43
N VAL A 51 14.49 42.51 -4.68
CA VAL A 51 13.08 42.31 -5.03
C VAL A 51 12.23 43.22 -4.16
N ILE A 52 11.21 43.85 -4.74
CA ILE A 52 10.21 44.64 -4.00
C ILE A 52 8.85 44.03 -4.22
N LYS A 53 8.18 43.66 -3.13
CA LYS A 53 6.85 43.08 -3.13
C LYS A 53 5.89 43.97 -2.31
N LEU A 54 4.61 43.91 -2.65
CA LEU A 54 3.57 44.43 -1.77
C LEU A 54 3.23 43.37 -0.72
N SER A 55 3.13 43.77 0.55
CA SER A 55 2.84 42.86 1.67
C SER A 55 1.66 43.43 2.49
N GLY A 56 0.73 42.54 2.88
CA GLY A 56 -0.44 42.81 3.71
C GLY A 56 -1.21 41.56 4.00
N ASP A 57 -2.03 41.55 5.05
CA ASP A 57 -2.76 40.36 5.52
C ASP A 57 -3.89 39.88 4.58
N HIS A 58 -4.24 40.74 3.58
CA HIS A 58 -5.25 40.40 2.57
C HIS A 58 -4.64 40.20 1.17
N ILE A 59 -3.31 40.08 1.09
CA ILE A 59 -2.60 39.93 -0.18
C ILE A 59 -2.06 38.52 -0.32
N ALA A 60 -2.79 37.69 -1.08
CA ALA A 60 -2.35 36.37 -1.54
C ALA A 60 -2.03 36.41 -3.05
N HIS A 61 -1.30 35.40 -3.57
CA HIS A 61 -1.00 35.20 -5.01
C HIS A 61 -0.43 36.46 -5.71
N LYS A 62 0.59 37.07 -5.11
CA LYS A 62 1.20 38.34 -5.53
C LYS A 62 1.68 38.33 -6.98
N THR A 63 2.24 37.22 -7.44
CA THR A 63 2.78 37.05 -8.80
C THR A 63 1.69 37.20 -9.86
N GLU A 64 0.56 36.54 -9.66
CA GLU A 64 -0.59 36.61 -10.58
C GLU A 64 -1.20 38.02 -10.66
N ARG A 65 -1.18 38.72 -9.53
CA ARG A 65 -1.66 40.12 -9.43
C ARG A 65 -0.64 41.16 -9.88
N GLY A 66 0.57 40.77 -10.26
CA GLY A 66 1.64 41.67 -10.66
C GLY A 66 2.19 42.54 -9.50
N LEU A 67 2.10 42.05 -8.25
CA LEU A 67 2.51 42.80 -7.04
C LEU A 67 3.97 42.50 -6.63
N VAL A 68 4.80 42.10 -7.57
CA VAL A 68 6.23 41.78 -7.39
C VAL A 68 7.04 42.52 -8.47
N ARG A 69 8.16 43.16 -8.07
CA ARG A 69 9.14 43.71 -8.96
C ARG A 69 10.49 43.07 -8.71
N LEU A 70 11.01 42.42 -9.72
CA LEU A 70 12.26 41.66 -9.66
C LEU A 70 13.43 42.48 -10.25
N ASN A 71 14.64 42.12 -9.85
CA ASN A 71 15.88 42.62 -10.43
C ASN A 71 16.03 44.14 -10.37
N ILE A 72 15.70 44.75 -9.23
CA ILE A 72 15.87 46.16 -8.96
C ILE A 72 17.33 46.39 -8.62
N VAL A 73 18.02 47.26 -9.39
CA VAL A 73 19.49 47.38 -9.35
C VAL A 73 19.98 48.76 -8.87
N ASN A 74 19.10 49.73 -8.58
CA ASN A 74 19.45 51.02 -8.07
C ASN A 74 18.25 51.74 -7.41
N THR A 75 18.54 52.87 -6.70
CA THR A 75 17.55 53.65 -5.96
C THR A 75 16.42 54.19 -6.83
N ALA A 76 16.70 54.65 -8.05
CA ALA A 76 15.66 55.21 -8.94
C ALA A 76 14.64 54.11 -9.33
N GLN A 77 15.10 52.86 -9.51
CA GLN A 77 14.21 51.73 -9.76
C GLN A 77 13.41 51.31 -8.50
N VAL A 78 13.95 51.52 -7.29
CA VAL A 78 13.20 51.33 -6.04
C VAL A 78 12.03 52.30 -5.97
N GLU A 79 12.27 53.60 -6.22
CA GLU A 79 11.23 54.64 -6.23
C GLU A 79 10.12 54.33 -7.24
N GLN A 80 10.52 53.96 -8.47
CA GLN A 80 9.57 53.62 -9.51
C GLN A 80 8.76 52.34 -9.14
N ALA A 81 9.42 51.31 -8.65
CA ALA A 81 8.76 50.04 -8.24
C ALA A 81 7.75 50.31 -7.11
N CYS A 82 8.10 51.09 -6.10
CA CYS A 82 7.19 51.45 -5.02
C CYS A 82 5.97 52.22 -5.54
N SER A 83 6.18 53.17 -6.44
CA SER A 83 5.10 53.96 -7.07
C SER A 83 4.17 53.06 -7.89
N ASP A 84 4.72 52.16 -8.73
CA ASP A 84 3.95 51.24 -9.57
C ASP A 84 3.14 50.26 -8.74
N LEU A 85 3.72 49.73 -7.66
CA LEU A 85 3.04 48.75 -6.77
C LEU A 85 1.91 49.45 -6.00
N MET A 86 2.10 50.67 -5.49
CA MET A 86 1.04 51.40 -4.80
C MET A 86 -0.13 51.75 -5.72
N ALA A 87 0.10 51.96 -7.02
CA ALA A 87 -0.95 52.21 -8.00
C ALA A 87 -1.86 50.97 -8.24
N LEU A 88 -1.41 49.78 -7.87
CA LEU A 88 -2.16 48.54 -8.00
C LEU A 88 -2.95 48.16 -6.75
N VAL A 89 -2.80 48.89 -5.64
CA VAL A 89 -3.51 48.67 -4.38
C VAL A 89 -5.00 48.96 -4.56
N THR A 90 -5.83 48.06 -4.06
CA THR A 90 -7.29 48.18 -4.05
C THR A 90 -7.84 48.28 -2.64
N ALA A 91 -9.08 48.77 -2.48
CA ALA A 91 -9.73 48.86 -1.17
C ALA A 91 -9.87 47.51 -0.43
N LYS A 92 -9.69 46.40 -1.13
CA LYS A 92 -9.73 45.03 -0.56
C LYS A 92 -8.42 44.60 0.10
N ASP A 93 -7.32 45.28 -0.18
CA ASP A 93 -5.97 44.90 0.25
C ASP A 93 -5.65 45.33 1.69
N GLY A 94 -6.51 46.19 2.28
CA GLY A 94 -6.31 46.69 3.64
C GLY A 94 -5.03 47.53 3.79
N ASP A 95 -4.39 47.43 4.94
CA ASP A 95 -3.11 48.09 5.21
C ASP A 95 -1.99 47.34 4.48
N VAL A 96 -1.22 48.05 3.68
CA VAL A 96 -0.13 47.50 2.87
C VAL A 96 1.22 48.12 3.23
N SER A 97 2.27 47.34 3.06
CA SER A 97 3.66 47.76 3.21
C SER A 97 4.50 47.22 2.05
N PHE A 98 5.72 47.71 1.89
CA PHE A 98 6.69 47.10 0.97
C PHE A 98 7.51 46.07 1.71
N LEU A 99 7.77 44.91 1.06
CA LEU A 99 8.77 43.97 1.47
C LEU A 99 9.94 44.03 0.49
N VAL A 100 11.07 44.49 0.97
CA VAL A 100 12.33 44.55 0.20
C VAL A 100 13.16 43.33 0.57
N ALA A 101 13.52 42.51 -0.41
CA ALA A 101 14.24 41.28 -0.19
C ALA A 101 15.45 41.12 -1.13
N GLU A 102 16.42 40.33 -0.71
CA GLU A 102 17.55 39.90 -1.53
C GLU A 102 17.03 39.19 -2.81
N MET A 103 17.60 39.56 -3.96
CA MET A 103 17.35 38.83 -5.20
C MET A 103 18.12 37.51 -5.21
N VAL A 104 17.49 36.44 -4.76
CA VAL A 104 18.10 35.10 -4.74
C VAL A 104 18.22 34.58 -6.17
N LYS A 105 19.42 34.16 -6.57
CA LYS A 105 19.68 33.51 -7.88
C LYS A 105 19.78 32.03 -7.70
N GLY A 106 19.04 31.27 -8.53
CA GLY A 106 19.09 29.81 -8.62
C GLY A 106 18.28 29.32 -9.82
N ASP A 107 18.64 28.17 -10.33
CA ASP A 107 18.02 27.57 -11.51
C ASP A 107 17.03 26.45 -11.15
N ARG A 108 16.95 26.09 -9.87
CA ARG A 108 16.14 24.98 -9.37
C ARG A 108 15.27 25.46 -8.25
N GLU A 109 13.99 25.19 -8.39
CA GLU A 109 12.96 25.58 -7.43
C GLU A 109 12.27 24.32 -6.89
N LEU A 110 12.07 24.27 -5.59
CA LEU A 110 11.30 23.28 -4.89
C LEU A 110 10.11 23.91 -4.21
N ILE A 111 9.14 23.10 -3.89
CA ILE A 111 7.94 23.48 -3.13
C ILE A 111 7.86 22.58 -1.90
N ILE A 112 7.66 23.19 -0.73
CA ILE A 112 7.28 22.46 0.49
C ILE A 112 5.92 22.99 0.91
N GLY A 113 4.93 22.07 0.95
CA GLY A 113 3.58 22.37 1.40
C GLY A 113 3.20 21.58 2.64
N VAL A 114 2.28 22.11 3.43
CA VAL A 114 1.55 21.34 4.45
C VAL A 114 0.07 21.58 4.22
N ILE A 115 -0.69 20.49 4.21
CA ILE A 115 -2.15 20.51 4.13
C ILE A 115 -2.75 19.72 5.29
N ASN A 116 -3.89 20.16 5.77
CA ASN A 116 -4.67 19.39 6.76
C ASN A 116 -5.71 18.55 6.02
N ASP A 117 -5.37 17.27 5.79
CA ASP A 117 -6.27 16.33 5.12
C ASP A 117 -7.36 15.87 6.10
N PRO A 118 -8.66 15.87 5.70
CA PRO A 118 -9.77 15.56 6.61
C PRO A 118 -9.77 14.13 7.13
N GLN A 119 -9.02 13.20 6.50
CA GLN A 119 -8.93 11.80 6.91
C GLN A 119 -7.63 11.48 7.64
N PHE A 120 -6.49 11.97 7.14
CA PHE A 120 -5.14 11.64 7.62
C PHE A 120 -4.47 12.74 8.45
N GLY A 121 -5.15 13.89 8.65
CA GLY A 121 -4.57 15.03 9.35
C GLY A 121 -3.48 15.74 8.54
N TYR A 122 -2.51 16.32 9.22
CA TYR A 122 -1.46 17.08 8.55
C TYR A 122 -0.57 16.20 7.66
N MET A 123 -0.44 16.63 6.39
CA MET A 123 0.42 16.01 5.39
C MET A 123 1.46 17.01 4.92
N VAL A 124 2.75 16.65 4.97
CA VAL A 124 3.80 17.43 4.32
C VAL A 124 4.00 16.95 2.89
N ALA A 125 4.17 17.91 1.98
CA ALA A 125 4.44 17.71 0.56
C ALA A 125 5.84 18.24 0.21
N LEU A 126 6.55 17.50 -0.64
CA LEU A 126 7.75 17.96 -1.35
C LEU A 126 7.47 17.86 -2.85
N GLY A 127 7.63 18.96 -3.58
CA GLY A 127 7.43 19.01 -5.02
C GLY A 127 8.56 19.75 -5.76
N ILE A 128 8.63 19.49 -7.07
CA ILE A 128 9.45 20.28 -7.98
C ILE A 128 8.69 21.58 -8.29
N GLY A 129 9.34 22.72 -8.08
CA GLY A 129 8.80 24.05 -8.35
C GLY A 129 9.11 24.59 -9.75
N GLY A 130 8.88 25.87 -9.93
CA GLY A 130 9.12 26.60 -11.16
C GLY A 130 7.91 26.62 -12.09
N ILE A 131 8.07 27.27 -13.26
CA ILE A 131 6.98 27.53 -14.22
C ILE A 131 6.34 26.28 -14.82
N PHE A 132 6.97 25.13 -14.68
CA PHE A 132 6.46 23.83 -15.16
C PHE A 132 5.97 22.92 -14.02
N ALA A 133 5.87 23.41 -12.79
CA ALA A 133 5.50 22.59 -11.63
C ALA A 133 4.20 21.79 -11.85
N GLU A 134 3.15 22.44 -12.38
CA GLU A 134 1.87 21.81 -12.67
C GLU A 134 1.96 20.75 -13.79
N ALA A 135 2.85 20.94 -14.76
CA ALA A 135 3.03 20.00 -15.88
C ALA A 135 3.90 18.80 -15.48
N ILE A 136 4.88 19.02 -14.61
CA ILE A 136 5.79 17.96 -14.09
C ILE A 136 5.05 17.10 -13.08
N ASP A 137 4.24 17.72 -12.21
CA ASP A 137 3.37 17.08 -11.22
C ASP A 137 4.09 16.03 -10.34
N ASP A 138 5.37 16.29 -10.01
CA ASP A 138 6.24 15.42 -9.21
C ASP A 138 6.18 15.85 -7.75
N VAL A 139 5.23 15.28 -7.01
CA VAL A 139 4.96 15.59 -5.61
C VAL A 139 4.94 14.33 -4.75
N VAL A 140 5.71 14.34 -3.68
CA VAL A 140 5.75 13.30 -2.64
C VAL A 140 5.08 13.81 -1.38
N LEU A 141 4.19 13.00 -0.80
CA LEU A 141 3.42 13.32 0.41
C LEU A 141 3.74 12.37 1.56
N ARG A 142 3.71 12.87 2.81
CA ARG A 142 3.80 12.06 4.04
C ARG A 142 2.94 12.65 5.15
N PRO A 143 2.29 11.80 5.98
CA PRO A 143 1.67 12.25 7.22
C PRO A 143 2.71 12.81 8.19
N LEU A 144 2.40 13.94 8.82
CA LEU A 144 3.23 14.49 9.89
C LEU A 144 2.96 13.77 11.25
N PRO A 145 3.95 13.72 12.15
CA PRO A 145 5.34 14.17 11.97
C PRO A 145 6.17 13.20 11.12
N VAL A 146 7.16 13.72 10.41
CA VAL A 146 8.18 12.93 9.70
C VAL A 146 9.54 13.06 10.39
N SER A 147 10.28 11.95 10.50
CA SER A 147 11.68 11.98 10.95
C SER A 147 12.60 12.46 9.83
N VAL A 148 13.86 12.79 10.16
CA VAL A 148 14.86 13.19 9.15
C VAL A 148 15.11 12.04 8.15
N GLU A 149 15.07 10.78 8.61
CA GLU A 149 15.19 9.59 7.75
C GLU A 149 14.02 9.48 6.79
N GLN A 150 12.80 9.68 7.27
CA GLN A 150 11.60 9.69 6.42
C GLN A 150 11.61 10.85 5.43
N ALA A 151 12.07 12.03 5.84
CA ALA A 151 12.26 13.17 4.95
C ALA A 151 13.31 12.88 3.87
N THR A 152 14.40 12.19 4.21
CA THR A 152 15.40 11.73 3.24
C THR A 152 14.79 10.74 2.24
N GLN A 153 13.95 9.81 2.70
CA GLN A 153 13.20 8.92 1.81
C GLN A 153 12.27 9.68 0.86
N MET A 154 11.57 10.71 1.36
CA MET A 154 10.74 11.58 0.48
C MET A 154 11.57 12.23 -0.64
N ILE A 155 12.79 12.69 -0.31
CA ILE A 155 13.70 13.28 -1.29
C ILE A 155 14.15 12.24 -2.33
N ASP A 156 14.40 10.99 -1.91
CA ASP A 156 14.77 9.89 -2.79
C ASP A 156 13.60 9.45 -3.71
N GLU A 157 12.37 9.67 -3.31
CA GLU A 157 11.16 9.30 -4.05
C GLU A 157 10.72 10.34 -5.09
N VAL A 158 11.30 11.54 -5.10
CA VAL A 158 11.10 12.51 -6.18
C VAL A 158 11.52 11.85 -7.50
N HIS A 159 10.62 11.82 -8.49
CA HIS A 159 10.86 11.11 -9.74
C HIS A 159 12.02 11.71 -10.55
N HIS A 160 12.09 13.04 -10.61
CA HIS A 160 13.11 13.77 -11.36
C HIS A 160 14.38 14.03 -10.53
N GLN A 161 15.05 12.97 -10.09
CA GLN A 161 16.28 13.03 -9.29
C GLN A 161 17.40 13.87 -9.91
N SER A 162 17.44 13.98 -11.23
CA SER A 162 18.42 14.82 -11.94
C SER A 162 18.33 16.29 -11.58
N ILE A 163 17.16 16.79 -11.18
CA ILE A 163 16.96 18.19 -10.71
C ILE A 163 17.63 18.39 -9.34
N LEU A 164 17.67 17.36 -8.51
CA LEU A 164 18.30 17.39 -7.18
C LEU A 164 19.83 17.21 -7.25
N GLY A 165 20.33 16.65 -8.35
CA GLY A 165 21.74 16.40 -8.60
C GLY A 165 22.54 17.63 -9.06
N ALA A 166 23.80 17.41 -9.44
CA ALA A 166 24.62 18.44 -10.10
C ALA A 166 24.04 18.79 -11.47
N PHE A 167 23.82 20.06 -11.76
CA PHE A 167 23.18 20.50 -12.99
C PHE A 167 23.80 21.80 -13.51
N ARG A 168 24.22 21.83 -14.78
CA ARG A 168 24.74 23.03 -15.48
C ARG A 168 25.78 23.84 -14.70
N GLY A 169 26.65 23.16 -13.93
CA GLY A 169 27.72 23.77 -13.14
C GLY A 169 27.32 24.13 -11.69
N SER A 170 26.06 23.96 -11.31
CA SER A 170 25.62 24.09 -9.91
C SER A 170 25.87 22.80 -9.15
N GLN A 171 26.20 22.90 -7.86
CA GLN A 171 26.37 21.76 -6.95
C GLN A 171 25.04 21.03 -6.72
N PRO A 172 25.07 19.75 -6.32
CA PRO A 172 23.87 19.05 -5.86
C PRO A 172 23.15 19.86 -4.78
N ILE A 173 21.83 19.73 -4.70
CA ILE A 173 21.03 20.33 -3.63
C ILE A 173 21.46 19.74 -2.28
N ASP A 174 21.56 20.60 -1.25
CA ASP A 174 21.82 20.14 0.13
C ASP A 174 20.62 19.37 0.66
N ARG A 175 20.71 18.03 0.49
CA ARG A 175 19.64 17.09 0.89
C ARG A 175 19.48 17.01 2.41
N VAL A 176 20.52 17.32 3.18
CA VAL A 176 20.48 17.34 4.65
C VAL A 176 19.67 18.53 5.10
N GLN A 177 19.94 19.72 4.55
CA GLN A 177 19.16 20.93 4.80
C GLN A 177 17.68 20.74 4.43
N LEU A 178 17.42 20.16 3.25
CA LEU A 178 16.06 19.87 2.78
C LEU A 178 15.31 18.91 3.73
N ALA A 179 15.97 17.83 4.17
CA ALA A 179 15.39 16.87 5.10
C ALA A 179 15.06 17.51 6.46
N HIS A 180 15.91 18.41 6.96
CA HIS A 180 15.64 19.15 8.19
C HIS A 180 14.44 20.09 8.05
N VAL A 181 14.32 20.84 6.94
CA VAL A 181 13.16 21.69 6.71
C VAL A 181 11.87 20.88 6.66
N LEU A 182 11.84 19.75 5.92
CA LEU A 182 10.68 18.87 5.87
C LEU A 182 10.31 18.31 7.25
N SER A 183 11.30 17.85 8.01
CA SER A 183 11.07 17.29 9.35
C SER A 183 10.55 18.34 10.35
N SER A 184 11.00 19.59 10.23
CA SER A 184 10.57 20.67 11.13
C SER A 184 9.09 21.04 10.98
N MET A 185 8.45 20.74 9.85
CA MET A 185 7.02 21.00 9.64
C MET A 185 6.12 20.27 10.65
N GLY A 186 6.55 19.13 11.16
CA GLY A 186 5.84 18.44 12.23
C GLY A 186 5.78 19.25 13.53
N GLN A 187 6.88 19.90 13.89
CA GLN A 187 6.94 20.77 15.07
C GLN A 187 6.14 22.08 14.87
N VAL A 188 6.17 22.65 13.65
CA VAL A 188 5.35 23.82 13.29
C VAL A 188 3.88 23.51 13.55
N CYS A 189 3.34 22.45 12.95
CA CYS A 189 1.92 22.09 13.10
C CYS A 189 1.53 21.67 14.53
N ALA A 190 2.44 21.03 15.26
CA ALA A 190 2.19 20.69 16.66
C ALA A 190 2.11 21.91 17.58
N THR A 191 2.90 22.96 17.28
CA THR A 191 2.90 24.22 18.06
C THR A 191 1.79 25.16 17.64
N HIS A 192 1.39 25.11 16.37
CA HIS A 192 0.40 25.98 15.72
C HIS A 192 -0.74 25.16 15.12
N PRO A 193 -1.60 24.55 15.95
CA PRO A 193 -2.70 23.69 15.48
C PRO A 193 -3.81 24.47 14.74
N GLU A 194 -3.76 25.80 14.74
CA GLU A 194 -4.63 26.68 13.97
C GLU A 194 -4.26 26.79 12.50
N ILE A 195 -3.08 26.28 12.08
CA ILE A 195 -2.65 26.26 10.68
C ILE A 195 -3.50 25.28 9.91
N GLU A 196 -4.16 25.74 8.84
CA GLU A 196 -4.92 24.93 7.90
C GLU A 196 -4.05 24.48 6.72
N SER A 197 -3.26 25.43 6.19
CA SER A 197 -2.29 25.17 5.15
C SER A 197 -1.04 26.01 5.31
N LEU A 198 0.07 25.51 4.77
CA LEU A 198 1.36 26.18 4.72
C LEU A 198 2.00 25.91 3.36
N ASP A 199 2.52 26.94 2.71
CA ASP A 199 3.24 26.83 1.43
C ASP A 199 4.55 27.62 1.50
N ILE A 200 5.67 26.95 1.23
CA ILE A 200 7.00 27.54 1.02
C ILE A 200 7.29 27.40 -0.47
N ASN A 201 7.08 28.47 -1.23
CA ASN A 201 7.08 28.42 -2.70
C ASN A 201 7.48 29.76 -3.32
N PRO A 202 8.68 29.84 -3.94
CA PRO A 202 9.65 28.76 -4.11
C PRO A 202 10.68 28.64 -2.97
N LEU A 203 11.20 27.45 -2.78
CA LEU A 203 12.45 27.16 -2.10
C LEU A 203 13.54 27.03 -3.17
N ILE A 204 14.43 28.02 -3.28
CA ILE A 204 15.42 28.12 -4.37
C ILE A 204 16.74 27.47 -3.94
N ALA A 205 17.30 26.63 -4.81
CA ALA A 205 18.65 26.12 -4.66
C ALA A 205 19.66 27.08 -5.31
N ARG A 206 20.60 27.58 -4.53
CA ARG A 206 21.73 28.38 -4.99
C ARG A 206 22.75 27.52 -5.76
N SER A 207 23.69 28.17 -6.43
CA SER A 207 24.73 27.47 -7.21
C SER A 207 25.65 26.59 -6.34
N ASP A 208 25.79 26.89 -5.05
CA ASP A 208 26.55 26.09 -4.06
C ASP A 208 25.72 24.91 -3.48
N GLY A 209 24.48 24.78 -3.89
CA GLY A 209 23.55 23.75 -3.43
C GLY A 209 22.73 24.11 -2.19
N SER A 210 23.04 25.21 -1.50
CA SER A 210 22.28 25.68 -0.34
C SER A 210 20.86 26.10 -0.74
N LEU A 211 19.90 25.91 0.17
CA LEU A 211 18.49 26.23 -0.06
C LEU A 211 18.08 27.52 0.63
N VAL A 212 17.28 28.32 -0.04
CA VAL A 212 16.74 29.58 0.48
C VAL A 212 15.29 29.74 0.08
N ALA A 213 14.39 29.85 1.04
CA ALA A 213 12.98 30.21 0.81
C ALA A 213 12.85 31.67 0.52
N VAL A 214 12.11 32.03 -0.54
CA VAL A 214 11.89 33.43 -0.94
C VAL A 214 10.45 33.90 -0.78
N ASP A 215 9.54 32.94 -0.58
CA ASP A 215 8.14 33.19 -0.25
C ASP A 215 7.61 32.16 0.72
N ALA A 216 6.66 32.57 1.57
CA ALA A 216 5.92 31.67 2.43
C ALA A 216 4.51 32.24 2.67
N LEU A 217 3.53 31.33 2.67
CA LEU A 217 2.13 31.63 2.92
C LEU A 217 1.60 30.66 3.99
N ILE A 218 0.94 31.19 5.01
CA ILE A 218 0.24 30.40 6.03
C ILE A 218 -1.21 30.83 6.08
N GLU A 219 -2.09 29.87 5.97
CA GLU A 219 -3.53 30.05 6.14
C GLU A 219 -3.94 29.50 7.50
N ILE A 220 -4.66 30.30 8.25
CA ILE A 220 -5.18 29.95 9.57
C ILE A 220 -6.68 29.68 9.43
N GLY A 221 -7.10 28.50 9.81
CA GLY A 221 -8.50 28.10 9.89
C GLY A 221 -9.03 28.19 11.32
N ARG A 222 -10.35 28.21 11.48
CA ARG A 222 -10.93 27.91 12.79
C ARG A 222 -10.69 26.43 13.05
N GLN A 223 -10.10 26.09 14.20
CA GLN A 223 -10.09 24.72 14.70
C GLN A 223 -11.49 24.13 14.50
N GLN A 224 -11.64 23.26 13.52
CA GLN A 224 -12.69 22.27 13.60
C GLN A 224 -12.28 21.42 14.80
N THR A 225 -12.87 21.72 15.96
CA THR A 225 -13.00 20.69 17.00
C THR A 225 -13.66 19.53 16.26
N LEU A 226 -12.84 18.58 15.80
CA LEU A 226 -13.31 17.23 15.51
C LEU A 226 -14.10 16.90 16.76
N GLY A 227 -15.43 16.88 16.62
CA GLY A 227 -16.31 16.57 17.71
C GLY A 227 -15.93 15.19 18.19
N ASN A 228 -15.00 15.13 19.14
CA ASN A 228 -14.78 13.97 19.96
C ASN A 228 -16.06 13.79 20.79
N GLU A 229 -17.13 13.36 20.14
CA GLU A 229 -18.10 12.55 20.84
C GLU A 229 -17.34 11.28 21.26
N THR A 230 -16.76 11.36 22.44
CA THR A 230 -16.18 10.21 23.16
C THR A 230 -17.32 9.30 23.60
N LYS A 231 -18.10 8.78 22.66
CA LYS A 231 -18.86 7.56 22.91
C LYS A 231 -17.82 6.45 23.06
N PRO A 232 -17.91 5.62 24.10
CA PRO A 232 -16.98 4.52 24.26
C PRO A 232 -17.01 3.68 22.97
N LYS A 233 -15.93 3.77 22.20
CA LYS A 233 -15.79 2.98 20.98
C LYS A 233 -15.61 1.53 21.39
N PHE A 234 -16.40 0.61 20.83
CA PHE A 234 -16.20 -0.82 21.05
C PHE A 234 -14.76 -1.18 20.68
N VAL A 235 -14.06 -1.83 21.58
CA VAL A 235 -12.69 -2.30 21.36
C VAL A 235 -12.73 -3.83 21.36
N PRO A 236 -12.58 -4.46 20.19
CA PRO A 236 -12.58 -5.92 20.11
C PRO A 236 -11.39 -6.49 20.87
N THR A 237 -11.64 -7.55 21.63
CA THR A 237 -10.63 -8.27 22.40
C THR A 237 -10.11 -9.49 21.62
N GLN A 238 -8.99 -10.07 22.05
CA GLN A 238 -8.49 -11.34 21.51
C GLN A 238 -9.54 -12.46 21.61
N ALA A 239 -10.36 -12.48 22.67
CA ALA A 239 -11.42 -13.47 22.85
C ALA A 239 -12.50 -13.35 21.75
N HIS A 240 -12.86 -12.13 21.35
CA HIS A 240 -13.80 -11.89 20.25
C HIS A 240 -13.26 -12.43 18.91
N PHE A 241 -11.99 -12.16 18.58
CA PHE A 241 -11.38 -12.70 17.37
C PHE A 241 -11.16 -14.22 17.42
N THR A 242 -10.89 -14.77 18.61
CA THR A 242 -10.84 -16.22 18.79
C THR A 242 -12.21 -16.85 18.53
N ALA A 243 -13.28 -16.26 19.04
CA ALA A 243 -14.65 -16.71 18.76
C ALA A 243 -15.01 -16.58 17.26
N LEU A 244 -14.51 -15.56 16.57
CA LEU A 244 -14.73 -15.35 15.14
C LEU A 244 -13.98 -16.38 14.27
N PHE A 245 -12.68 -16.59 14.50
CA PHE A 245 -11.81 -17.36 13.61
C PHE A 245 -11.49 -18.78 14.09
N ASN A 246 -11.62 -19.08 15.40
CA ASN A 246 -11.34 -20.38 15.98
C ASN A 246 -12.46 -20.81 16.94
N PRO A 247 -13.75 -20.76 16.52
CA PRO A 247 -14.88 -21.07 17.39
C PRO A 247 -14.87 -22.56 17.78
N ARG A 248 -15.33 -22.86 18.99
CA ARG A 248 -15.59 -24.25 19.44
C ARG A 248 -16.81 -24.85 18.74
N ALA A 249 -17.81 -24.03 18.51
CA ALA A 249 -18.99 -24.36 17.74
C ALA A 249 -19.57 -23.13 17.05
N ILE A 250 -20.32 -23.36 15.98
CA ILE A 250 -21.00 -22.34 15.18
C ILE A 250 -22.49 -22.60 15.09
N VAL A 251 -23.27 -21.54 14.90
CA VAL A 251 -24.67 -21.65 14.49
C VAL A 251 -24.94 -20.87 13.20
N VAL A 252 -25.50 -21.54 12.20
CA VAL A 252 -26.02 -20.90 10.98
C VAL A 252 -27.47 -20.51 11.21
N ILE A 253 -27.73 -19.22 11.37
CA ILE A 253 -29.05 -18.68 11.65
C ILE A 253 -29.76 -18.39 10.30
N GLY A 254 -30.90 -19.06 10.08
CA GLY A 254 -31.61 -19.00 8.81
C GLY A 254 -31.08 -19.99 7.78
N ALA A 255 -30.69 -21.16 8.20
CA ALA A 255 -30.36 -22.25 7.30
C ALA A 255 -31.55 -22.61 6.40
N SER A 256 -31.28 -23.06 5.19
CA SER A 256 -32.29 -23.34 4.17
C SER A 256 -32.04 -24.69 3.53
N SER A 257 -33.13 -25.42 3.23
CA SER A 257 -33.08 -26.63 2.41
C SER A 257 -32.90 -26.33 0.91
N HIS A 258 -33.03 -25.06 0.49
CA HIS A 258 -32.89 -24.65 -0.91
C HIS A 258 -31.41 -24.34 -1.27
N PRO A 259 -30.78 -25.09 -2.23
CA PRO A 259 -29.34 -24.95 -2.54
C PRO A 259 -28.87 -23.57 -3.06
N GLY A 260 -29.79 -22.75 -3.56
CA GLY A 260 -29.50 -21.40 -4.05
C GLY A 260 -29.49 -20.31 -2.99
N LYS A 261 -29.78 -20.63 -1.72
CA LYS A 261 -29.82 -19.64 -0.63
C LYS A 261 -28.53 -19.67 0.19
N PHE A 262 -28.13 -18.49 0.70
CA PHE A 262 -26.93 -18.34 1.51
C PHE A 262 -26.88 -19.28 2.73
N GLY A 263 -28.00 -19.43 3.43
CA GLY A 263 -28.07 -20.35 4.57
C GLY A 263 -27.84 -21.82 4.23
N PHE A 264 -28.14 -22.25 3.00
CA PHE A 264 -27.75 -23.59 2.52
C PHE A 264 -26.25 -23.65 2.23
N VAL A 265 -25.74 -22.67 1.45
CA VAL A 265 -24.34 -22.67 0.98
C VAL A 265 -23.38 -22.57 2.17
N SER A 266 -23.66 -21.72 3.14
CA SER A 266 -22.82 -21.54 4.33
C SER A 266 -22.76 -22.81 5.20
N LEU A 267 -23.92 -23.44 5.43
CA LEU A 267 -23.98 -24.72 6.18
C LEU A 267 -23.26 -25.83 5.42
N HIS A 268 -23.48 -25.92 4.09
CA HIS A 268 -22.78 -26.89 3.23
C HIS A 268 -21.26 -26.70 3.32
N ASN A 269 -20.76 -25.47 3.20
CA ASN A 269 -19.33 -25.19 3.19
C ASN A 269 -18.67 -25.49 4.55
N ALA A 270 -19.36 -25.22 5.66
CA ALA A 270 -18.88 -25.61 6.99
C ALA A 270 -18.73 -27.13 7.13
N LEU A 271 -19.71 -27.90 6.63
CA LEU A 271 -19.72 -29.36 6.74
C LEU A 271 -18.70 -30.02 5.80
N VAL A 272 -18.62 -29.58 4.54
CA VAL A 272 -17.74 -30.20 3.52
C VAL A 272 -16.25 -29.97 3.83
N ASN A 273 -15.91 -28.87 4.47
CA ASN A 273 -14.53 -28.56 4.81
C ASN A 273 -14.09 -29.12 6.17
N ASN A 274 -14.90 -30.02 6.75
CA ASN A 274 -14.58 -30.77 7.96
C ASN A 274 -14.27 -29.86 9.17
N PHE A 275 -15.09 -28.82 9.37
CA PHE A 275 -14.99 -28.04 10.59
C PHE A 275 -15.07 -28.96 11.80
N ALA A 276 -14.05 -28.91 12.66
CA ALA A 276 -13.90 -29.84 13.77
C ALA A 276 -14.83 -29.56 14.95
N GLY A 277 -15.41 -28.35 15.00
CA GLY A 277 -16.30 -27.91 16.07
C GLY A 277 -17.76 -28.36 15.88
N GLY A 278 -18.60 -28.03 16.85
CA GLY A 278 -20.04 -28.24 16.77
C GLY A 278 -20.68 -27.39 15.67
N VAL A 279 -21.59 -27.97 14.87
CA VAL A 279 -22.34 -27.24 13.85
C VAL A 279 -23.82 -27.30 14.18
N TYR A 280 -24.39 -26.16 14.50
CA TYR A 280 -25.81 -25.95 14.78
C TYR A 280 -26.45 -25.11 13.68
N ALA A 281 -27.76 -25.21 13.53
CA ALA A 281 -28.48 -24.41 12.56
C ALA A 281 -29.93 -24.15 13.00
N THR A 282 -30.48 -22.98 12.63
CA THR A 282 -31.88 -22.66 12.83
C THR A 282 -32.64 -22.64 11.52
N ASN A 283 -33.87 -23.18 11.53
CA ASN A 283 -34.82 -23.13 10.42
C ASN A 283 -36.23 -23.15 10.98
N LEU A 284 -37.12 -22.26 10.54
CA LEU A 284 -38.49 -22.11 11.06
C LEU A 284 -39.34 -23.39 11.00
N GLN A 285 -39.02 -24.32 10.11
CA GLN A 285 -39.68 -25.60 9.95
C GLN A 285 -38.98 -26.74 10.69
N SER A 286 -37.88 -26.50 11.38
CA SER A 286 -37.06 -27.50 12.06
C SER A 286 -36.69 -28.68 11.18
N GLU A 287 -36.39 -28.40 9.90
CA GLU A 287 -36.03 -29.44 8.92
C GLU A 287 -34.64 -30.03 9.19
N ASN A 288 -34.43 -31.29 8.77
CA ASN A 288 -33.06 -31.79 8.67
C ASN A 288 -32.43 -31.31 7.37
N ILE A 289 -31.35 -30.50 7.49
CA ILE A 289 -30.65 -29.86 6.37
C ILE A 289 -29.23 -30.40 6.33
N LEU A 290 -28.86 -31.10 5.26
CA LEU A 290 -27.53 -31.69 5.07
C LEU A 290 -27.07 -32.59 6.23
N GLY A 291 -28.01 -33.28 6.92
CA GLY A 291 -27.74 -34.12 8.06
C GLY A 291 -27.74 -33.42 9.42
N VAL A 292 -27.85 -32.08 9.43
CA VAL A 292 -27.98 -31.27 10.66
C VAL A 292 -29.45 -31.13 10.98
N GLN A 293 -29.88 -31.59 12.16
CA GLN A 293 -31.20 -31.33 12.69
C GLN A 293 -31.26 -29.86 13.14
N THR A 294 -32.07 -29.07 12.45
CA THR A 294 -32.26 -27.65 12.81
C THR A 294 -33.29 -27.48 13.92
N VAL A 295 -33.21 -26.35 14.64
CA VAL A 295 -34.20 -25.93 15.62
C VAL A 295 -34.93 -24.69 15.11
N ALA A 296 -36.18 -24.48 15.60
CA ALA A 296 -36.93 -23.29 15.21
C ALA A 296 -36.52 -22.04 15.98
N ASP A 297 -36.14 -22.20 17.23
CA ASP A 297 -35.77 -21.12 18.15
C ASP A 297 -34.35 -21.34 18.70
N LEU A 298 -33.58 -20.27 18.85
CA LEU A 298 -32.22 -20.34 19.39
C LEU A 298 -32.17 -20.83 20.84
N SER A 299 -33.24 -20.63 21.62
CA SER A 299 -33.34 -21.12 22.99
C SER A 299 -33.33 -22.64 23.13
N GLU A 300 -33.50 -23.36 22.05
CA GLU A 300 -33.39 -24.83 22.01
C GLU A 300 -31.93 -25.30 21.88
N LEU A 301 -30.97 -24.38 21.67
CA LEU A 301 -29.54 -24.68 21.54
C LEU A 301 -28.83 -24.68 22.91
N PRO A 302 -27.67 -25.36 23.02
CA PRO A 302 -26.94 -25.43 24.28
C PRO A 302 -26.28 -24.11 24.69
N ASP A 303 -26.46 -23.70 25.94
CA ASP A 303 -25.86 -22.51 26.54
C ASP A 303 -24.33 -22.62 26.65
N GLY A 304 -23.60 -21.59 26.26
CA GLY A 304 -22.16 -21.42 26.48
C GLY A 304 -21.26 -22.33 25.63
N GLU A 305 -21.81 -23.12 24.71
CA GLU A 305 -21.06 -24.00 23.83
C GLU A 305 -20.69 -23.34 22.50
N ILE A 306 -21.56 -22.43 22.00
CA ILE A 306 -21.46 -21.81 20.68
C ILE A 306 -20.72 -20.47 20.80
N ASP A 307 -19.68 -20.26 20.01
CA ASP A 307 -18.88 -19.04 20.03
C ASP A 307 -19.24 -18.07 18.91
N LEU A 308 -19.70 -18.59 17.74
CA LEU A 308 -19.93 -17.82 16.53
C LEU A 308 -21.33 -18.04 15.94
N ALA A 309 -22.04 -16.96 15.65
CA ALA A 309 -23.30 -16.97 14.92
C ALA A 309 -23.13 -16.39 13.51
N PHE A 310 -23.58 -17.13 12.50
CA PHE A 310 -23.57 -16.71 11.10
C PHE A 310 -24.98 -16.44 10.60
N PHE A 311 -25.30 -15.16 10.30
CA PHE A 311 -26.66 -14.69 10.00
C PHE A 311 -26.94 -14.70 8.50
N CYS A 312 -27.93 -15.50 8.10
CA CYS A 312 -28.50 -15.52 6.75
C CYS A 312 -29.99 -15.10 6.74
N THR A 313 -30.42 -14.41 7.77
CA THR A 313 -31.79 -13.95 7.95
C THR A 313 -31.99 -12.53 7.43
N PRO A 314 -33.25 -12.08 7.11
CA PRO A 314 -33.53 -10.71 6.76
C PRO A 314 -33.10 -9.70 7.83
N ALA A 315 -32.64 -8.52 7.43
CA ALA A 315 -32.16 -7.46 8.34
C ALA A 315 -33.13 -7.14 9.48
N SER A 316 -34.45 -7.17 9.19
CA SER A 316 -35.49 -6.87 10.17
C SER A 316 -35.58 -7.83 11.37
N SER A 317 -35.04 -9.05 11.25
CA SER A 317 -35.03 -10.03 12.33
C SER A 317 -33.72 -10.07 13.12
N ASN A 318 -32.66 -9.47 12.61
CA ASN A 318 -31.30 -9.67 13.14
C ASN A 318 -31.11 -9.11 14.56
N GLU A 319 -31.73 -7.98 14.92
CA GLU A 319 -31.60 -7.42 16.27
C GLU A 319 -32.18 -8.34 17.36
N ALA A 320 -33.35 -8.94 17.10
CA ALA A 320 -33.96 -9.86 18.04
C ALA A 320 -33.14 -11.14 18.21
N LEU A 321 -32.64 -11.67 17.08
CA LEU A 321 -31.79 -12.86 17.08
C LEU A 321 -30.41 -12.60 17.72
N LEU A 322 -29.86 -11.39 17.56
CA LEU A 322 -28.58 -11.01 18.19
C LEU A 322 -28.68 -10.99 19.72
N LYS A 323 -29.83 -10.55 20.28
CA LYS A 323 -30.12 -10.63 21.72
C LYS A 323 -30.17 -12.07 22.21
N GLN A 324 -30.87 -12.95 21.49
CA GLN A 324 -30.93 -14.36 21.82
C GLN A 324 -29.54 -15.02 21.75
N CYS A 325 -28.71 -14.64 20.78
CA CYS A 325 -27.30 -15.08 20.72
C CYS A 325 -26.51 -14.67 21.99
N ALA A 326 -26.70 -13.43 22.45
CA ALA A 326 -26.04 -12.96 23.65
C ALA A 326 -26.49 -13.71 24.90
N ASP A 327 -27.80 -14.02 25.00
CA ASP A 327 -28.38 -14.83 26.08
C ASP A 327 -27.77 -16.25 26.15
N LEU A 328 -27.41 -16.81 24.99
CA LEU A 328 -26.67 -18.09 24.86
C LEU A 328 -25.14 -17.98 25.09
N GLY A 329 -24.64 -16.78 25.40
CA GLY A 329 -23.21 -16.54 25.62
C GLY A 329 -22.37 -16.47 24.34
N ILE A 330 -22.98 -16.34 23.17
CA ILE A 330 -22.27 -16.17 21.89
C ILE A 330 -21.63 -14.77 21.87
N ARG A 331 -20.34 -14.71 21.55
CA ARG A 331 -19.55 -13.45 21.63
C ARG A 331 -19.19 -12.83 20.30
N SER A 332 -19.34 -13.56 19.20
CA SER A 332 -19.05 -13.07 17.86
C SER A 332 -20.12 -13.46 16.87
N ALA A 333 -20.41 -12.57 15.94
CA ALA A 333 -21.38 -12.80 14.88
C ALA A 333 -20.86 -12.28 13.54
N PHE A 334 -21.15 -13.02 12.48
CA PHE A 334 -21.01 -12.57 11.10
C PHE A 334 -22.38 -12.35 10.49
N ILE A 335 -22.65 -11.15 9.95
CA ILE A 335 -23.93 -10.81 9.36
C ILE A 335 -23.79 -10.72 7.84
N ALA A 336 -24.20 -11.80 7.14
CA ALA A 336 -24.14 -11.86 5.68
C ALA A 336 -25.28 -11.10 5.00
N SER A 337 -26.38 -10.86 5.69
CA SER A 337 -27.56 -10.20 5.14
C SER A 337 -27.32 -8.75 4.73
N ALA A 338 -27.86 -8.39 3.57
CA ALA A 338 -28.02 -7.02 3.09
C ALA A 338 -29.31 -6.37 3.64
N GLY A 339 -29.57 -5.12 3.28
CA GLY A 339 -30.75 -4.36 3.70
C GLY A 339 -30.43 -3.31 4.74
N TYR A 340 -29.16 -2.88 4.80
CA TYR A 340 -28.66 -1.86 5.71
C TYR A 340 -28.33 -0.56 4.94
N ARG A 341 -27.31 0.19 5.27
CA ARG A 341 -27.01 1.52 4.67
C ARG A 341 -26.95 1.54 3.14
N GLU A 342 -26.55 0.43 2.51
CA GLU A 342 -26.56 0.30 1.05
C GLU A 342 -27.99 0.34 0.45
N SER A 343 -29.02 0.20 1.30
CA SER A 343 -30.43 0.26 0.91
C SER A 343 -31.09 1.64 1.15
N GLY A 344 -30.29 2.66 1.53
CA GLY A 344 -30.74 4.03 1.76
C GLY A 344 -31.03 4.35 3.23
N GLU A 345 -31.71 5.48 3.49
CA GLU A 345 -31.85 6.08 4.83
C GLU A 345 -32.44 5.13 5.89
N ALA A 346 -33.48 4.38 5.54
CA ALA A 346 -34.06 3.39 6.48
C ALA A 346 -33.07 2.29 6.85
N GLY A 347 -32.25 1.86 5.88
CA GLY A 347 -31.19 0.88 6.10
C GLY A 347 -30.05 1.43 6.96
N GLU A 348 -29.70 2.70 6.79
CA GLU A 348 -28.70 3.38 7.61
C GLU A 348 -29.13 3.47 9.08
N LEU A 349 -30.41 3.78 9.33
CA LEU A 349 -30.96 3.79 10.68
C LEU A 349 -30.95 2.39 11.32
N ALA A 350 -31.29 1.35 10.54
CA ALA A 350 -31.25 -0.04 10.98
C ALA A 350 -29.81 -0.47 11.32
N GLU A 351 -28.82 -0.09 10.50
CA GLU A 351 -27.41 -0.37 10.73
C GLU A 351 -26.91 0.31 12.01
N ALA A 352 -27.26 1.59 12.20
CA ALA A 352 -26.89 2.33 13.42
C ALA A 352 -27.53 1.72 14.68
N SER A 353 -28.75 1.18 14.58
CA SER A 353 -29.42 0.47 15.67
C SER A 353 -28.71 -0.85 16.01
N LEU A 354 -28.39 -1.65 14.99
CA LEU A 354 -27.64 -2.89 15.12
C LEU A 354 -26.27 -2.67 15.79
N HIS A 355 -25.53 -1.62 15.38
CA HIS A 355 -24.25 -1.24 15.97
C HIS A 355 -24.40 -0.93 17.47
N ARG A 356 -25.37 -0.10 17.85
CA ARG A 356 -25.60 0.23 19.27
C ARG A 356 -25.95 -1.00 20.10
N LEU A 357 -26.77 -1.89 19.54
CA LEU A 357 -27.14 -3.13 20.19
C LEU A 357 -25.93 -4.03 20.41
N ALA A 358 -25.13 -4.30 19.37
CA ALA A 358 -23.92 -5.14 19.47
C ALA A 358 -22.95 -4.60 20.55
N ASN A 359 -22.74 -3.29 20.59
CA ASN A 359 -21.90 -2.65 21.62
C ASN A 359 -22.47 -2.86 23.02
N SER A 360 -23.80 -2.78 23.20
CA SER A 360 -24.44 -2.97 24.51
C SER A 360 -24.40 -4.42 25.00
N LEU A 361 -24.26 -5.38 24.07
CA LEU A 361 -24.16 -6.81 24.34
C LEU A 361 -22.71 -7.29 24.50
N ASP A 362 -21.73 -6.40 24.36
CA ASP A 362 -20.30 -6.74 24.29
C ASP A 362 -20.03 -7.87 23.28
N MET A 363 -20.70 -7.81 22.13
CA MET A 363 -20.59 -8.79 21.05
C MET A 363 -19.89 -8.16 19.82
N LEU A 364 -18.88 -8.86 19.29
CA LEU A 364 -18.26 -8.47 18.04
C LEU A 364 -19.18 -8.85 16.87
N ILE A 365 -19.47 -7.88 15.98
CA ILE A 365 -20.15 -8.15 14.73
C ILE A 365 -19.28 -7.78 13.53
N ALA A 366 -19.11 -8.73 12.60
CA ALA A 366 -18.50 -8.52 11.28
C ALA A 366 -19.62 -8.36 10.24
N GLY A 367 -19.42 -7.49 9.25
CA GLY A 367 -20.47 -7.12 8.30
C GLY A 367 -21.23 -5.86 8.74
N PRO A 368 -22.53 -5.71 8.46
CA PRO A 368 -23.39 -6.54 7.62
C PRO A 368 -23.02 -6.47 6.12
N ASN A 369 -23.79 -7.17 5.29
CA ASN A 369 -23.60 -7.20 3.84
C ASN A 369 -22.20 -7.76 3.43
N GLY A 370 -21.70 -8.74 4.17
CA GLY A 370 -20.44 -9.44 3.90
C GLY A 370 -20.66 -10.78 3.20
N GLN A 371 -19.62 -11.30 2.51
CA GLN A 371 -19.69 -12.61 1.85
C GLN A 371 -19.27 -13.78 2.75
N GLY A 372 -18.77 -13.51 3.95
CA GLY A 372 -18.41 -14.52 4.91
C GLY A 372 -16.93 -14.50 5.30
N GLU A 373 -16.52 -15.58 5.92
CA GLU A 373 -15.19 -15.76 6.50
C GLU A 373 -14.64 -17.15 6.31
N VAL A 374 -13.31 -17.26 6.32
CA VAL A 374 -12.54 -18.50 6.26
C VAL A 374 -11.44 -18.47 7.30
N SER A 375 -11.24 -19.58 7.97
CA SER A 375 -10.12 -19.82 8.86
C SER A 375 -9.60 -21.25 8.63
N THR A 376 -8.51 -21.39 7.89
CA THR A 376 -7.97 -22.72 7.56
C THR A 376 -7.40 -23.47 8.77
N PRO A 377 -6.79 -22.80 9.79
CA PRO A 377 -6.32 -23.51 11.00
C PRO A 377 -7.43 -24.21 11.79
N SER A 378 -8.67 -23.68 11.72
CA SER A 378 -9.84 -24.29 12.37
C SER A 378 -10.73 -25.06 11.40
N SER A 379 -10.33 -25.18 10.13
CA SER A 379 -11.17 -25.73 9.04
C SER A 379 -12.52 -25.04 8.88
N LEU A 380 -12.64 -23.78 9.34
CA LEU A 380 -13.86 -23.00 9.25
C LEU A 380 -14.01 -22.41 7.85
N CYS A 381 -15.18 -22.63 7.24
CA CYS A 381 -15.57 -22.00 5.98
C CYS A 381 -17.04 -21.59 6.05
N LEU A 382 -17.29 -20.33 6.32
CA LEU A 382 -18.62 -19.73 6.32
C LEU A 382 -18.73 -18.70 5.19
N GLN A 383 -18.31 -19.11 3.99
CA GLN A 383 -18.37 -18.33 2.76
C GLN A 383 -19.58 -18.68 1.94
N ILE A 384 -20.20 -17.66 1.31
CA ILE A 384 -21.37 -17.84 0.44
C ILE A 384 -21.03 -17.98 -1.04
N VAL A 385 -19.78 -17.73 -1.47
CA VAL A 385 -19.41 -17.63 -2.91
C VAL A 385 -18.08 -18.28 -3.27
N ALA A 386 -17.15 -18.59 -2.46
CA ALA A 386 -15.79 -18.94 -2.90
C ALA A 386 -15.35 -20.37 -2.55
N PRO A 387 -14.32 -20.93 -3.22
CA PRO A 387 -13.74 -22.21 -2.85
C PRO A 387 -13.01 -22.10 -1.51
N TYR A 388 -12.84 -23.25 -0.84
CA TYR A 388 -12.00 -23.33 0.35
C TYR A 388 -10.52 -23.37 -0.07
N PRO A 389 -9.68 -22.46 0.45
CA PRO A 389 -8.28 -22.36 0.04
C PRO A 389 -7.40 -23.41 0.73
N PRO A 390 -6.19 -23.69 0.21
CA PRO A 390 -5.17 -24.43 0.94
C PRO A 390 -4.79 -23.74 2.25
N VAL A 391 -4.33 -24.49 3.24
CA VAL A 391 -3.76 -23.96 4.49
C VAL A 391 -2.48 -23.20 4.20
N GLY A 392 -2.34 -21.98 4.75
CA GLY A 392 -1.14 -21.18 4.54
C GLY A 392 -1.04 -19.97 5.43
N GLY A 393 -0.22 -18.98 5.05
CA GLY A 393 0.13 -17.85 5.91
C GLY A 393 -0.40 -16.49 5.46
N ILE A 394 -1.22 -16.41 4.41
CA ILE A 394 -1.80 -15.13 3.96
C ILE A 394 -3.10 -14.90 4.73
N SER A 395 -3.24 -13.71 5.35
CA SER A 395 -4.51 -13.30 5.97
C SER A 395 -5.10 -12.12 5.22
N VAL A 396 -6.38 -12.24 4.86
CA VAL A 396 -7.12 -11.28 4.02
C VAL A 396 -8.20 -10.59 4.82
N ALA A 397 -8.18 -9.26 4.83
CA ALA A 397 -9.31 -8.44 5.28
C ALA A 397 -9.71 -7.48 4.15
N SER A 398 -10.96 -7.57 3.68
CA SER A 398 -11.41 -6.82 2.52
C SER A 398 -12.76 -6.15 2.76
N GLN A 399 -12.90 -4.89 2.35
CA GLN A 399 -14.21 -4.21 2.34
C GLN A 399 -15.13 -4.80 1.26
N SER A 400 -14.56 -5.38 0.19
CA SER A 400 -15.33 -6.05 -0.87
C SER A 400 -15.27 -7.57 -0.72
N GLY A 401 -16.43 -8.21 -0.66
CA GLY A 401 -16.54 -9.66 -0.63
C GLY A 401 -16.00 -10.33 -1.89
N ASN A 402 -16.19 -9.71 -3.06
CA ASN A 402 -15.70 -10.24 -4.33
C ASN A 402 -14.16 -10.33 -4.39
N PHE A 403 -13.45 -9.40 -3.75
CA PHE A 403 -11.99 -9.49 -3.66
C PHE A 403 -11.52 -10.59 -2.71
N VAL A 404 -12.26 -10.87 -1.63
CA VAL A 404 -12.00 -12.08 -0.81
C VAL A 404 -12.08 -13.30 -1.71
N SER A 405 -13.19 -13.46 -2.45
CA SER A 405 -13.37 -14.59 -3.39
C SER A 405 -12.25 -14.68 -4.43
N SER A 406 -11.83 -13.55 -5.00
CA SER A 406 -10.72 -13.52 -5.97
C SER A 406 -9.43 -14.03 -5.35
N PHE A 407 -9.07 -13.60 -4.15
CA PHE A 407 -7.84 -14.04 -3.47
C PHE A 407 -7.91 -15.53 -3.07
N LEU A 408 -9.08 -16.04 -2.69
CA LEU A 408 -9.27 -17.46 -2.43
C LEU A 408 -9.11 -18.29 -3.72
N ASN A 409 -9.58 -17.81 -4.88
CA ASN A 409 -9.38 -18.45 -6.17
C ASN A 409 -7.89 -18.47 -6.58
N TYR A 410 -7.17 -17.36 -6.42
CA TYR A 410 -5.72 -17.32 -6.67
C TYR A 410 -4.96 -18.28 -5.74
N SER A 411 -5.36 -18.34 -4.48
CA SER A 411 -4.80 -19.30 -3.50
C SER A 411 -5.02 -20.74 -3.94
N GLN A 412 -6.24 -21.09 -4.34
CA GLN A 412 -6.58 -22.42 -4.85
C GLN A 412 -5.78 -22.79 -6.09
N GLN A 413 -5.65 -21.84 -7.03
CA GLN A 413 -4.92 -22.07 -8.29
C GLN A 413 -3.41 -22.22 -8.06
N SER A 414 -2.83 -21.42 -7.18
CA SER A 414 -1.38 -21.36 -6.99
C SER A 414 -0.85 -22.31 -5.92
N GLY A 415 -1.73 -22.86 -5.07
CA GLY A 415 -1.34 -23.65 -3.90
C GLY A 415 -0.77 -22.84 -2.74
N VAL A 416 -0.59 -21.52 -2.87
CA VAL A 416 -0.15 -20.66 -1.76
C VAL A 416 -1.34 -20.36 -0.87
N GLY A 417 -1.31 -20.88 0.36
CA GLY A 417 -2.48 -20.96 1.22
C GLY A 417 -2.81 -19.67 1.97
N ILE A 418 -4.07 -19.63 2.41
CA ILE A 418 -4.66 -18.59 3.26
C ILE A 418 -4.71 -19.09 4.70
N ALA A 419 -4.41 -18.25 5.68
CA ALA A 419 -4.68 -18.51 7.10
C ALA A 419 -6.09 -18.04 7.48
N ARG A 420 -6.36 -16.75 7.25
CA ARG A 420 -7.63 -16.11 7.55
C ARG A 420 -8.11 -15.35 6.32
N ALA A 421 -9.42 -15.31 6.10
CA ALA A 421 -10.01 -14.40 5.12
C ALA A 421 -11.37 -13.93 5.62
N ILE A 422 -11.64 -12.63 5.50
CA ILE A 422 -12.90 -12.04 5.94
C ILE A 422 -13.33 -10.89 5.04
N SER A 423 -14.63 -10.86 4.75
CA SER A 423 -15.29 -9.74 4.12
C SER A 423 -15.87 -8.82 5.19
N ALA A 424 -15.34 -7.62 5.33
CA ALA A 424 -15.84 -6.66 6.30
C ALA A 424 -17.23 -6.09 5.96
N GLY A 425 -17.67 -6.23 4.70
CA GLY A 425 -18.96 -5.69 4.25
C GLY A 425 -19.08 -4.19 4.52
N ASN A 426 -20.18 -3.77 5.13
CA ASN A 426 -20.40 -2.37 5.52
C ASN A 426 -19.46 -1.90 6.66
N ALA A 427 -18.76 -2.81 7.33
CA ALA A 427 -17.82 -2.52 8.42
C ALA A 427 -18.40 -1.60 9.51
N THR A 428 -19.59 -1.95 9.98
CA THR A 428 -20.38 -1.11 10.87
C THR A 428 -19.79 -0.94 12.27
N GLN A 429 -19.25 -2.01 12.86
CA GLN A 429 -18.64 -1.99 14.19
C GLN A 429 -17.14 -2.13 14.11
N ILE A 430 -16.66 -3.11 13.34
CA ILE A 430 -15.24 -3.37 13.11
C ILE A 430 -14.92 -3.22 11.62
N SER A 431 -13.76 -2.68 11.35
CA SER A 431 -13.26 -2.37 10.03
C SER A 431 -11.95 -3.08 9.73
N VAL A 432 -11.37 -2.84 8.57
CA VAL A 432 -10.08 -3.41 8.17
C VAL A 432 -8.99 -3.16 9.22
N GLU A 433 -8.98 -1.98 9.87
CA GLU A 433 -8.00 -1.61 10.89
C GLU A 433 -8.00 -2.59 12.08
N ASN A 434 -9.18 -3.02 12.50
CA ASN A 434 -9.33 -3.97 13.61
C ASN A 434 -8.77 -5.35 13.25
N PHE A 435 -9.01 -5.80 12.01
CA PHE A 435 -8.42 -7.05 11.52
C PHE A 435 -6.91 -6.96 11.37
N LEU A 436 -6.36 -5.82 10.91
CA LEU A 436 -4.91 -5.62 10.85
C LEU A 436 -4.26 -5.70 12.24
N HIS A 437 -4.90 -5.13 13.27
CA HIS A 437 -4.42 -5.27 14.64
C HIS A 437 -4.43 -6.73 15.11
N PHE A 438 -5.47 -7.49 14.81
CA PHE A 438 -5.53 -8.91 15.12
C PHE A 438 -4.46 -9.70 14.35
N PHE A 439 -4.32 -9.51 13.04
CA PHE A 439 -3.34 -10.21 12.22
C PHE A 439 -1.89 -9.95 12.66
N ALA A 440 -1.61 -8.79 13.25
CA ALA A 440 -0.29 -8.51 13.80
C ALA A 440 0.11 -9.49 14.91
N SER A 441 -0.84 -9.93 15.73
CA SER A 441 -0.64 -10.85 16.84
C SER A 441 -1.01 -12.32 16.53
N ASP A 442 -1.66 -12.62 15.39
CA ASP A 442 -2.08 -13.97 15.02
C ASP A 442 -0.90 -14.78 14.46
N ASP A 443 -0.46 -15.83 15.16
CA ASP A 443 0.69 -16.66 14.80
C ASP A 443 0.55 -17.35 13.43
N GLU A 444 -0.67 -17.58 12.97
CA GLU A 444 -0.96 -18.20 11.68
C GLU A 444 -0.74 -17.21 10.50
N THR A 445 -0.79 -15.91 10.77
CA THR A 445 -0.59 -14.86 9.78
C THR A 445 0.90 -14.59 9.57
N LYS A 446 1.40 -14.81 8.34
CA LYS A 446 2.75 -14.39 7.90
C LYS A 446 2.75 -13.08 7.15
N VAL A 447 1.70 -12.80 6.40
CA VAL A 447 1.50 -11.57 5.63
C VAL A 447 0.01 -11.21 5.64
N ALA A 448 -0.28 -9.93 5.78
CA ALA A 448 -1.63 -9.41 5.61
C ALA A 448 -1.83 -8.85 4.19
N LEU A 449 -3.00 -9.10 3.63
CA LEU A 449 -3.46 -8.58 2.35
C LEU A 449 -4.80 -7.89 2.56
N THR A 450 -4.91 -6.64 2.18
CA THR A 450 -6.15 -5.89 2.36
C THR A 450 -6.60 -5.16 1.10
N TYR A 451 -7.92 -5.12 0.91
CA TYR A 451 -8.57 -4.22 -0.05
C TYR A 451 -9.33 -3.14 0.70
N VAL A 452 -9.01 -1.89 0.36
CA VAL A 452 -9.62 -0.68 0.95
C VAL A 452 -10.24 0.15 -0.16
N GLU A 453 -11.52 0.43 -0.07
CA GLU A 453 -12.27 1.26 -1.01
C GLU A 453 -12.54 2.64 -0.40
N ASN A 454 -12.94 2.65 0.86
CA ASN A 454 -13.23 3.85 1.64
C ASN A 454 -12.41 3.87 2.93
N VAL A 455 -11.83 5.03 3.22
CA VAL A 455 -11.09 5.30 4.47
C VAL A 455 -12.01 6.10 5.38
N GLY A 456 -12.55 5.47 6.41
CA GLY A 456 -13.40 6.16 7.39
C GLY A 456 -12.59 7.09 8.29
N ASN A 457 -11.55 6.54 8.92
CA ASN A 457 -10.61 7.27 9.77
C ASN A 457 -9.17 6.94 9.34
N GLY A 458 -8.54 7.86 8.61
CA GLY A 458 -7.20 7.67 8.05
C GLY A 458 -6.12 7.56 9.12
N GLU A 459 -6.25 8.26 10.24
CA GLU A 459 -5.30 8.16 11.34
C GLU A 459 -5.35 6.77 11.98
N SER A 460 -6.54 6.23 12.24
CA SER A 460 -6.71 4.88 12.77
C SER A 460 -6.14 3.83 11.81
N LEU A 461 -6.40 3.97 10.51
CA LEU A 461 -5.84 3.09 9.48
C LEU A 461 -4.31 3.18 9.43
N LEU A 462 -3.74 4.39 9.48
CA LEU A 462 -2.30 4.61 9.51
C LEU A 462 -1.64 3.92 10.72
N GLN A 463 -2.25 4.04 11.90
CA GLN A 463 -1.75 3.39 13.12
C GLN A 463 -1.84 1.86 13.02
N ALA A 464 -2.95 1.32 12.48
CA ALA A 464 -3.09 -0.11 12.25
C ALA A 464 -2.05 -0.64 11.24
N MET A 465 -1.82 0.10 10.15
CA MET A 465 -0.77 -0.24 9.17
C MET A 465 0.62 -0.24 9.83
N LYS A 466 0.98 0.80 10.59
CA LYS A 466 2.27 0.87 11.32
C LYS A 466 2.42 -0.28 12.33
N HIS A 467 1.34 -0.62 13.00
CA HIS A 467 1.36 -1.70 14.00
C HIS A 467 1.68 -3.05 13.35
N ILE A 468 1.00 -3.40 12.26
CA ILE A 468 1.25 -4.70 11.61
C ILE A 468 2.59 -4.72 10.88
N THR A 469 2.99 -3.65 10.18
CA THR A 469 4.25 -3.62 9.41
C THR A 469 5.49 -3.64 10.29
N ALA A 470 5.36 -3.26 11.55
CA ALA A 470 6.41 -3.43 12.56
C ALA A 470 6.75 -4.91 12.82
N VAL A 471 5.84 -5.84 12.54
CA VAL A 471 6.03 -7.27 12.84
C VAL A 471 5.84 -8.17 11.61
N LYS A 472 4.95 -7.81 10.68
CA LYS A 472 4.58 -8.60 9.50
C LYS A 472 4.38 -7.70 8.28
N PRO A 473 4.64 -8.16 7.05
CA PRO A 473 4.37 -7.38 5.85
C PRO A 473 2.86 -7.18 5.63
N LEU A 474 2.52 -6.02 5.06
CA LEU A 474 1.17 -5.65 4.67
C LEU A 474 1.14 -5.25 3.20
N VAL A 475 0.27 -5.91 2.43
CA VAL A 475 -0.04 -5.57 1.04
C VAL A 475 -1.41 -4.89 1.00
N VAL A 476 -1.48 -3.74 0.33
CA VAL A 476 -2.71 -2.93 0.25
C VAL A 476 -3.10 -2.72 -1.20
N LEU A 477 -4.28 -3.18 -1.57
CA LEU A 477 -4.96 -2.84 -2.83
C LEU A 477 -6.02 -1.78 -2.54
N LYS A 478 -5.88 -0.59 -3.17
CA LYS A 478 -6.84 0.51 -2.99
C LYS A 478 -7.75 0.67 -4.19
N GLY A 479 -9.06 0.66 -3.95
CA GLY A 479 -10.07 1.09 -4.92
C GLY A 479 -10.15 2.61 -5.03
N GLY A 480 -10.62 3.13 -6.16
CA GLY A 480 -10.85 4.57 -6.34
C GLY A 480 -9.57 5.41 -6.46
N ALA A 481 -8.47 4.83 -6.96
CA ALA A 481 -7.18 5.52 -7.11
C ALA A 481 -7.16 6.60 -8.22
N THR A 482 -8.07 6.55 -9.17
CA THR A 482 -8.19 7.51 -10.27
C THR A 482 -9.51 8.28 -10.17
N ALA A 483 -9.63 9.42 -10.86
CA ALA A 483 -10.88 10.18 -10.90
C ALA A 483 -12.08 9.33 -11.37
N ALA A 484 -11.88 8.48 -12.38
CA ALA A 484 -12.91 7.55 -12.85
C ALA A 484 -13.23 6.47 -11.80
N GLY A 485 -12.20 5.87 -11.19
CA GLY A 485 -12.36 4.89 -10.12
C GLY A 485 -13.00 5.48 -8.86
N SER A 486 -12.66 6.72 -8.49
CA SER A 486 -13.25 7.43 -7.36
C SER A 486 -14.75 7.67 -7.56
N LYS A 487 -15.16 8.09 -8.77
CA LYS A 487 -16.59 8.22 -9.12
C LYS A 487 -17.33 6.88 -9.06
N ALA A 488 -16.71 5.80 -9.51
CA ALA A 488 -17.30 4.45 -9.42
C ALA A 488 -17.43 3.99 -7.96
N ALA A 489 -16.39 4.18 -7.13
CA ALA A 489 -16.39 3.84 -5.71
C ALA A 489 -17.48 4.62 -4.95
N GLN A 490 -17.63 5.93 -5.21
CA GLN A 490 -18.67 6.75 -4.62
C GLN A 490 -20.08 6.24 -4.97
N SER A 491 -20.30 5.80 -6.21
CA SER A 491 -21.57 5.23 -6.64
C SER A 491 -21.88 3.88 -5.98
N HIS A 492 -20.82 3.12 -5.62
CA HIS A 492 -20.95 1.79 -5.01
C HIS A 492 -21.14 1.85 -3.50
N THR A 493 -20.40 2.73 -2.81
CA THR A 493 -20.38 2.78 -1.33
C THR A 493 -21.11 3.96 -0.72
N GLY A 494 -21.51 4.95 -1.54
CA GLY A 494 -22.09 6.22 -1.08
C GLY A 494 -21.07 7.17 -0.40
N ALA A 495 -19.81 6.77 -0.25
CA ALA A 495 -18.78 7.54 0.42
C ALA A 495 -17.73 8.11 -0.56
N MET A 496 -17.17 9.29 -0.23
CA MET A 496 -16.08 9.87 -1.03
C MET A 496 -14.81 9.03 -0.90
N ALA A 497 -14.19 8.71 -2.03
CA ALA A 497 -12.88 8.08 -2.03
C ALA A 497 -11.80 9.06 -1.56
N SER A 498 -10.85 8.59 -0.76
CA SER A 498 -9.69 9.38 -0.31
C SER A 498 -8.78 9.73 -1.49
N ASN A 499 -8.06 10.86 -1.37
CA ASN A 499 -7.02 11.25 -2.32
C ASN A 499 -5.94 10.15 -2.40
N ASP A 500 -5.67 9.64 -3.61
CA ASP A 500 -4.75 8.52 -3.79
C ASP A 500 -3.29 8.84 -3.45
N ARG A 501 -2.85 10.10 -3.64
CA ARG A 501 -1.50 10.54 -3.27
C ARG A 501 -1.33 10.62 -1.75
N VAL A 502 -2.34 11.13 -1.04
CA VAL A 502 -2.37 11.14 0.42
C VAL A 502 -2.32 9.71 0.95
N PHE A 503 -3.16 8.83 0.39
CA PHE A 503 -3.18 7.42 0.76
C PHE A 503 -1.84 6.72 0.47
N LEU A 504 -1.21 6.98 -0.67
CA LEU A 504 0.13 6.47 -1.01
C LEU A 504 1.18 6.95 0.00
N GLY A 505 1.14 8.24 0.35
CA GLY A 505 2.02 8.81 1.37
C GLY A 505 1.84 8.15 2.74
N ALA A 506 0.60 7.89 3.14
CA ALA A 506 0.28 7.19 4.38
C ALA A 506 0.77 5.74 4.38
N THR A 507 0.51 4.98 3.31
CA THR A 507 0.97 3.59 3.15
C THR A 507 2.49 3.49 3.19
N ARG A 508 3.20 4.34 2.46
CA ARG A 508 4.68 4.37 2.49
C ARG A 508 5.24 4.74 3.86
N SER A 509 4.62 5.73 4.54
CA SER A 509 5.02 6.09 5.91
C SER A 509 4.87 4.92 6.88
N ALA A 510 3.90 4.04 6.63
CA ALA A 510 3.68 2.84 7.43
C ALA A 510 4.52 1.64 6.99
N GLY A 511 5.31 1.71 5.93
CA GLY A 511 6.04 0.57 5.38
C GLY A 511 5.14 -0.50 4.76
N ALA A 512 3.90 -0.15 4.40
CA ALA A 512 2.98 -1.04 3.70
C ALA A 512 3.19 -0.95 2.18
N ILE A 513 2.97 -2.05 1.48
CA ILE A 513 3.15 -2.15 0.03
C ILE A 513 1.81 -1.90 -0.67
N LYS A 514 1.68 -0.74 -1.30
CA LYS A 514 0.51 -0.43 -2.13
C LYS A 514 0.69 -0.98 -3.54
N VAL A 515 -0.31 -1.73 -4.00
CA VAL A 515 -0.35 -2.33 -5.34
C VAL A 515 -1.54 -1.83 -6.13
N SER A 516 -1.48 -1.94 -7.47
CA SER A 516 -2.47 -1.38 -8.38
C SER A 516 -3.39 -2.42 -9.04
N SER A 517 -3.11 -3.72 -8.90
CA SER A 517 -3.90 -4.80 -9.48
C SER A 517 -4.15 -5.93 -8.50
N VAL A 518 -5.19 -6.70 -8.74
CA VAL A 518 -5.57 -7.87 -7.92
C VAL A 518 -4.51 -8.96 -8.01
N GLU A 519 -4.00 -9.19 -9.21
CA GLU A 519 -2.92 -10.15 -9.47
C GLU A 519 -1.64 -9.75 -8.74
N GLY A 520 -1.24 -8.47 -8.85
CA GLY A 520 -0.07 -7.95 -8.16
C GLY A 520 -0.19 -7.99 -6.65
N ALA A 521 -1.42 -7.84 -6.12
CA ALA A 521 -1.70 -7.98 -4.70
C ALA A 521 -1.46 -9.41 -4.21
N PHE A 522 -1.98 -10.39 -4.95
CA PHE A 522 -1.77 -11.79 -4.60
C PHE A 522 -0.32 -12.24 -4.82
N ASP A 523 0.32 -11.86 -5.95
CA ASP A 523 1.73 -12.16 -6.20
C ASP A 523 2.62 -11.69 -5.06
N THR A 524 2.43 -10.45 -4.65
CA THR A 524 3.22 -9.83 -3.57
C THR A 524 2.98 -10.55 -2.24
N ALA A 525 1.72 -10.83 -1.89
CA ALA A 525 1.40 -11.56 -0.67
C ALA A 525 1.95 -13.00 -0.69
N ALA A 526 1.82 -13.70 -1.83
CA ALA A 526 2.39 -15.03 -2.02
C ALA A 526 3.91 -15.03 -1.91
N THR A 527 4.56 -13.98 -2.42
CA THR A 527 6.01 -13.81 -2.29
C THR A 527 6.43 -13.67 -0.83
N PHE A 528 5.77 -12.79 -0.06
CA PHE A 528 6.04 -12.64 1.38
C PHE A 528 5.77 -13.93 2.18
N ALA A 529 4.76 -14.70 1.77
CA ALA A 529 4.43 -15.96 2.45
C ALA A 529 5.45 -17.07 2.19
N THR A 530 6.16 -17.03 1.05
CA THR A 530 6.98 -18.15 0.56
C THR A 530 8.48 -17.88 0.46
N GLN A 531 8.92 -16.62 0.43
CA GLN A 531 10.32 -16.23 0.24
C GLN A 531 10.89 -15.52 1.46
N PRO A 532 12.20 -15.65 1.73
CA PRO A 532 12.89 -14.83 2.74
C PRO A 532 13.04 -13.37 2.23
N LEU A 533 13.25 -12.42 3.15
CA LEU A 533 13.55 -11.04 2.78
C LEU A 533 14.98 -10.94 2.22
N PRO A 534 15.20 -10.18 1.12
CA PRO A 534 16.53 -9.95 0.57
C PRO A 534 17.34 -9.00 1.49
N ARG A 535 18.68 -9.12 1.46
CA ARG A 535 19.58 -8.23 2.19
C ARG A 535 19.95 -6.96 1.42
N GLY A 536 19.61 -6.90 0.15
CA GLY A 536 19.87 -5.79 -0.75
C GLY A 536 19.10 -5.93 -2.05
N LYS A 537 19.39 -5.05 -3.00
CA LYS A 537 18.65 -4.93 -4.28
C LYS A 537 19.37 -5.56 -5.48
N ARG A 538 20.47 -6.28 -5.26
CA ARG A 538 21.34 -6.86 -6.30
C ARG A 538 20.75 -8.18 -6.79
N VAL A 539 20.30 -8.23 -8.05
CA VAL A 539 19.55 -9.35 -8.61
C VAL A 539 20.35 -10.01 -9.74
N ALA A 540 20.38 -11.34 -9.73
CA ALA A 540 20.77 -12.15 -10.88
C ALA A 540 19.51 -12.78 -11.53
N VAL A 541 19.47 -12.78 -12.85
CA VAL A 541 18.47 -13.51 -13.64
C VAL A 541 19.15 -14.72 -14.26
N LEU A 542 18.70 -15.93 -13.87
CA LEU A 542 19.16 -17.20 -14.45
C LEU A 542 18.09 -17.72 -15.41
N THR A 543 18.46 -18.04 -16.64
CA THR A 543 17.48 -18.46 -17.64
C THR A 543 17.99 -19.60 -18.52
N THR A 544 17.08 -20.52 -18.88
CA THR A 544 17.24 -21.50 -19.94
C THR A 544 16.58 -21.01 -21.24
N VAL A 545 15.99 -19.79 -21.24
CA VAL A 545 15.24 -19.17 -22.34
C VAL A 545 15.69 -17.73 -22.52
N GLY A 546 16.63 -17.48 -23.40
CA GLY A 546 17.31 -16.19 -23.55
C GLY A 546 16.38 -14.98 -23.71
N GLY A 547 15.34 -15.08 -24.56
CA GLY A 547 14.38 -13.99 -24.79
C GLY A 547 13.64 -13.53 -23.53
N TRP A 548 13.31 -14.44 -22.64
CA TRP A 548 12.66 -14.12 -21.35
C TRP A 548 13.60 -13.37 -20.42
N GLY A 549 14.89 -13.73 -20.45
CA GLY A 549 15.91 -13.00 -19.69
C GLY A 549 15.97 -11.53 -20.10
N VAL A 550 15.95 -11.22 -21.40
CA VAL A 550 15.97 -9.84 -21.91
C VAL A 550 14.76 -9.04 -21.41
N VAL A 551 13.54 -9.57 -21.57
CA VAL A 551 12.31 -8.88 -21.15
C VAL A 551 12.27 -8.69 -19.60
N THR A 552 12.81 -9.64 -18.85
CA THR A 552 12.90 -9.52 -17.39
C THR A 552 13.92 -8.45 -16.97
N ALA A 553 15.08 -8.37 -17.65
CA ALA A 553 16.06 -7.33 -17.44
C ALA A 553 15.49 -5.93 -17.72
N ASP A 554 14.72 -5.79 -18.82
CA ASP A 554 14.00 -4.54 -19.12
C ASP A 554 12.99 -4.15 -18.04
N ALA A 555 12.28 -5.13 -17.49
CA ALA A 555 11.32 -4.87 -16.40
C ALA A 555 12.03 -4.38 -15.13
N ILE A 556 13.14 -5.00 -14.74
CA ILE A 556 13.96 -4.58 -13.61
C ILE A 556 14.50 -3.15 -13.81
N ALA A 557 15.06 -2.88 -15.00
CA ALA A 557 15.65 -1.58 -15.31
C ALA A 557 14.60 -0.45 -15.36
N ARG A 558 13.40 -0.73 -15.84
CA ARG A 558 12.30 0.25 -15.95
C ARG A 558 11.73 0.61 -14.58
N ASP A 559 11.61 -0.35 -13.69
CA ASP A 559 11.12 -0.13 -12.33
C ASP A 559 12.15 0.66 -11.48
N GLY A 560 13.44 0.42 -11.67
CA GLY A 560 14.54 1.17 -11.06
C GLY A 560 14.77 0.91 -9.57
N ILE A 561 13.98 0.06 -8.93
CA ILE A 561 14.11 -0.30 -7.50
C ILE A 561 15.22 -1.34 -7.32
N LEU A 562 15.21 -2.38 -8.14
CA LEU A 562 16.19 -3.46 -8.13
C LEU A 562 17.37 -3.12 -9.07
N ASN A 563 18.50 -3.74 -8.80
CA ASN A 563 19.71 -3.58 -9.61
C ASN A 563 20.13 -4.93 -10.24
N LEU A 564 20.06 -5.00 -11.57
CA LEU A 564 20.61 -6.12 -12.32
C LEU A 564 22.14 -5.96 -12.34
N VAL A 565 22.85 -6.74 -11.51
CA VAL A 565 24.28 -6.54 -11.31
C VAL A 565 25.13 -7.13 -12.41
N ASP A 566 26.26 -6.49 -12.69
CA ASP A 566 27.33 -7.08 -13.50
C ASP A 566 27.97 -8.24 -12.73
N LEU A 567 28.30 -9.31 -13.45
CA LEU A 567 28.96 -10.47 -12.85
C LEU A 567 30.41 -10.16 -12.57
N SER A 568 30.87 -10.45 -11.34
CA SER A 568 32.28 -10.33 -10.97
C SER A 568 33.15 -11.36 -11.71
N ASP A 569 34.44 -11.09 -11.87
CA ASP A 569 35.37 -11.96 -12.62
C ASP A 569 35.44 -13.37 -12.04
N ASP A 570 35.38 -13.50 -10.72
CA ASP A 570 35.39 -14.79 -10.05
C ASP A 570 34.10 -15.58 -10.30
N LEU A 571 32.92 -14.92 -10.20
CA LEU A 571 31.64 -15.55 -10.53
C LEU A 571 31.60 -15.95 -12.02
N MET A 572 32.05 -15.06 -12.90
CA MET A 572 32.13 -15.32 -14.34
C MET A 572 33.05 -16.53 -14.65
N SER A 573 34.16 -16.66 -13.92
CA SER A 573 35.08 -17.79 -14.06
C SER A 573 34.44 -19.11 -13.63
N GLN A 574 33.74 -19.11 -12.49
CA GLN A 574 33.02 -20.30 -11.97
C GLN A 574 31.94 -20.74 -12.95
N LEU A 575 31.12 -19.80 -13.45
CA LEU A 575 30.06 -20.11 -14.43
C LEU A 575 30.60 -20.61 -15.76
N SER A 576 31.71 -20.04 -16.24
CA SER A 576 32.35 -20.43 -17.49
C SER A 576 32.95 -21.85 -17.45
N ALA A 577 33.26 -22.36 -16.27
CA ALA A 577 33.70 -23.75 -16.09
C ALA A 577 32.56 -24.77 -16.29
N LEU A 578 31.32 -24.36 -16.07
CA LEU A 578 30.12 -25.23 -16.13
C LEU A 578 29.31 -25.04 -17.42
N LEU A 579 29.34 -23.83 -17.98
CA LEU A 579 28.52 -23.45 -19.14
C LEU A 579 29.29 -23.58 -20.45
N PRO A 580 28.59 -23.84 -21.57
CA PRO A 580 29.23 -23.91 -22.88
C PRO A 580 29.86 -22.56 -23.28
N PRO A 581 30.90 -22.55 -24.13
CA PRO A 581 31.60 -21.30 -24.53
C PRO A 581 30.71 -20.19 -25.07
N ARG A 582 29.49 -20.56 -25.56
CA ARG A 582 28.52 -19.63 -26.16
C ARG A 582 27.52 -19.03 -25.15
N TRP A 583 27.67 -19.28 -23.83
CA TRP A 583 26.79 -18.68 -22.85
C TRP A 583 26.94 -17.15 -22.83
N SER A 584 25.95 -16.42 -22.30
CA SER A 584 25.83 -14.96 -22.42
C SER A 584 27.00 -14.15 -21.83
N ARG A 585 27.74 -14.71 -20.88
CA ARG A 585 28.82 -14.06 -20.10
C ARG A 585 28.44 -12.71 -19.51
N ASN A 586 27.18 -12.58 -19.15
CA ASN A 586 26.59 -11.41 -18.51
C ASN A 586 25.37 -11.81 -17.68
N ASN A 587 24.79 -10.84 -17.00
CA ASN A 587 23.46 -10.97 -16.40
C ASN A 587 22.44 -10.29 -17.33
N PRO A 588 21.41 -10.98 -17.83
CA PRO A 588 20.95 -12.34 -17.48
C PRO A 588 21.92 -13.46 -17.86
N ILE A 589 22.04 -14.45 -16.95
CA ILE A 589 22.83 -15.66 -17.14
C ILE A 589 22.03 -16.64 -18.00
N ASP A 590 22.27 -16.63 -19.31
CA ASP A 590 21.65 -17.54 -20.26
C ASP A 590 22.51 -18.80 -20.43
N CYS A 591 21.97 -19.95 -20.04
CA CYS A 591 22.65 -21.25 -20.11
C CYS A 591 22.86 -21.74 -21.57
N ALA A 592 22.26 -21.09 -22.56
CA ALA A 592 22.44 -21.33 -24.01
C ALA A 592 22.18 -22.76 -24.50
N GLY A 593 21.27 -23.51 -23.85
CA GLY A 593 20.91 -24.86 -24.24
C GLY A 593 22.08 -25.85 -24.16
N GLY A 594 22.99 -25.65 -23.22
CA GLY A 594 24.12 -26.54 -22.96
C GLY A 594 24.05 -27.26 -21.62
N GLU A 595 22.88 -27.29 -21.02
CA GLU A 595 22.64 -27.84 -19.70
C GLU A 595 22.78 -29.36 -19.70
N THR A 596 23.57 -29.86 -18.76
CA THR A 596 23.52 -31.25 -18.34
C THR A 596 22.53 -31.40 -17.19
N ARG A 597 22.36 -32.63 -16.72
CA ARG A 597 21.44 -32.94 -15.61
C ARG A 597 21.64 -32.03 -14.38
N ASP A 598 22.88 -31.71 -14.04
CA ASP A 598 23.23 -31.03 -12.80
C ASP A 598 23.58 -29.54 -13.01
N THR A 599 23.81 -29.12 -14.22
CA THR A 599 24.33 -27.79 -14.56
C THR A 599 23.52 -26.63 -13.96
N VAL A 600 22.19 -26.61 -14.21
CA VAL A 600 21.32 -25.52 -13.74
C VAL A 600 21.24 -25.48 -12.20
N THR A 601 21.18 -26.65 -11.56
CA THR A 601 21.12 -26.75 -10.09
C THR A 601 22.41 -26.26 -9.44
N GLU A 602 23.56 -26.59 -10.02
CA GLU A 602 24.89 -26.19 -9.57
C GLU A 602 25.11 -24.68 -9.75
N ILE A 603 24.72 -24.14 -10.91
CA ILE A 603 24.76 -22.69 -11.18
C ILE A 603 23.86 -21.91 -10.20
N MET A 604 22.67 -22.43 -9.94
CA MET A 604 21.73 -21.79 -9.00
C MET A 604 22.33 -21.68 -7.60
N ASP A 605 23.02 -22.71 -7.12
CA ASP A 605 23.71 -22.72 -5.83
C ASP A 605 24.90 -21.74 -5.80
N ILE A 606 25.72 -21.72 -6.85
CA ILE A 606 26.85 -20.80 -7.00
C ILE A 606 26.35 -19.35 -7.02
N VAL A 607 25.38 -19.02 -7.86
CA VAL A 607 24.87 -17.66 -8.03
C VAL A 607 24.20 -17.16 -6.74
N ALA A 608 23.32 -17.95 -6.15
CA ALA A 608 22.67 -17.57 -4.90
C ALA A 608 23.66 -17.51 -3.71
N GLY A 609 24.70 -18.35 -3.72
CA GLY A 609 25.76 -18.34 -2.71
C GLY A 609 26.69 -17.12 -2.78
N HIS A 610 26.79 -16.46 -3.92
CA HIS A 610 27.74 -15.39 -4.13
C HIS A 610 27.37 -14.09 -3.39
N ASP A 611 28.38 -13.42 -2.78
CA ASP A 611 28.15 -12.23 -1.94
C ASP A 611 27.68 -11.00 -2.72
N SER A 612 27.93 -10.94 -4.04
CA SER A 612 27.46 -9.84 -4.88
C SER A 612 25.98 -9.94 -5.27
N ILE A 613 25.29 -11.04 -4.94
CA ILE A 613 23.90 -11.32 -5.31
C ILE A 613 23.04 -11.36 -4.06
N ASP A 614 21.91 -10.67 -4.06
CA ASP A 614 20.94 -10.65 -2.96
C ASP A 614 19.70 -11.48 -3.25
N ALA A 615 19.38 -11.69 -4.54
CA ALA A 615 18.23 -12.46 -4.98
C ALA A 615 18.44 -13.04 -6.39
N VAL A 616 17.71 -14.11 -6.72
CA VAL A 616 17.73 -14.74 -8.03
C VAL A 616 16.32 -14.82 -8.61
N ILE A 617 16.16 -14.54 -9.91
CA ILE A 617 14.96 -14.85 -10.68
C ILE A 617 15.33 -15.96 -11.66
N PHE A 618 14.67 -17.12 -11.54
CA PHE A 618 14.88 -18.28 -12.41
C PHE A 618 13.74 -18.39 -13.42
N LEU A 619 14.10 -18.48 -14.71
CA LEU A 619 13.17 -18.49 -15.83
C LEU A 619 13.32 -19.78 -16.65
N GLY A 620 12.19 -20.32 -17.13
CA GLY A 620 12.16 -21.40 -18.10
C GLY A 620 11.89 -22.80 -17.51
N ILE A 621 11.38 -22.87 -16.28
CA ILE A 621 10.89 -24.14 -15.73
C ILE A 621 9.67 -24.62 -16.52
N GLY A 622 9.51 -25.92 -16.70
CA GLY A 622 8.38 -26.54 -17.41
C GLY A 622 8.59 -26.75 -18.91
N ILE A 623 9.67 -26.17 -19.48
CA ILE A 623 9.96 -26.33 -20.92
C ILE A 623 10.30 -27.78 -21.25
N GLN A 624 11.09 -28.44 -20.42
CA GLN A 624 11.44 -29.84 -20.63
C GLN A 624 10.21 -30.75 -20.48
N SER A 625 9.35 -30.49 -19.54
CA SER A 625 8.08 -31.19 -19.37
C SER A 625 7.09 -30.93 -20.51
N ASN A 626 7.08 -29.72 -21.07
CA ASN A 626 6.30 -29.42 -22.27
C ASN A 626 6.81 -30.23 -23.47
N GLN A 627 8.13 -30.35 -23.61
CA GLN A 627 8.74 -31.21 -24.62
C GLN A 627 8.39 -32.69 -24.39
N ALA A 628 8.42 -33.16 -23.14
CA ALA A 628 8.01 -34.48 -22.78
C ALA A 628 6.53 -34.78 -23.14
N LYS A 629 5.64 -33.82 -22.89
CA LYS A 629 4.22 -33.86 -23.26
C LYS A 629 4.04 -34.02 -24.77
N MET A 630 4.80 -33.28 -25.57
CA MET A 630 4.79 -33.43 -27.03
C MET A 630 5.29 -34.78 -27.49
N MET A 631 6.36 -35.29 -26.87
CA MET A 631 6.88 -36.65 -27.19
C MET A 631 5.87 -37.76 -26.88
N LYS A 632 5.15 -37.67 -25.75
CA LYS A 632 4.10 -38.61 -25.37
C LYS A 632 2.96 -38.74 -26.39
N THR A 633 2.67 -37.66 -27.11
CA THR A 633 1.62 -37.65 -28.16
C THR A 633 2.12 -38.12 -29.52
N GLY A 634 3.42 -38.32 -29.67
CA GLY A 634 4.03 -38.75 -30.93
C GLY A 634 3.84 -40.25 -31.22
N LYS A 635 3.77 -40.60 -32.53
CA LYS A 635 3.55 -42.01 -32.98
C LYS A 635 4.65 -42.99 -32.56
N PHE A 636 5.82 -42.48 -32.13
CA PHE A 636 6.98 -43.31 -31.78
C PHE A 636 7.07 -43.59 -30.25
N TYR A 637 6.21 -42.97 -29.45
CA TYR A 637 6.16 -43.23 -28.01
C TYR A 637 5.41 -44.52 -27.74
N PRO A 638 5.88 -45.36 -26.79
CA PRO A 638 7.00 -45.23 -25.85
C PRO A 638 8.36 -45.71 -26.35
N ASP A 639 8.45 -46.20 -27.58
CA ASP A 639 9.62 -46.85 -28.17
C ASP A 639 10.81 -45.89 -28.42
N ASN A 640 11.90 -46.43 -28.95
CA ASN A 640 13.13 -45.70 -29.32
C ASN A 640 13.78 -44.91 -28.16
N GLY A 641 13.56 -45.29 -26.91
CA GLY A 641 14.08 -44.65 -25.73
C GLY A 641 13.29 -43.41 -25.31
N LEU A 642 12.15 -43.09 -25.96
CA LEU A 642 11.33 -41.92 -25.65
C LEU A 642 10.73 -41.96 -24.26
N GLU A 643 10.31 -43.17 -23.76
CA GLU A 643 9.81 -43.31 -22.39
C GLU A 643 10.84 -42.83 -21.36
N ARG A 644 12.11 -43.22 -21.52
CA ARG A 644 13.20 -42.78 -20.65
C ARG A 644 13.47 -41.27 -20.70
N ILE A 645 13.46 -40.71 -21.93
CA ILE A 645 13.70 -39.27 -22.12
C ILE A 645 12.55 -38.43 -21.55
N VAL A 646 11.31 -38.86 -21.75
CA VAL A 646 10.12 -38.24 -21.16
C VAL A 646 10.21 -38.20 -19.64
N ALA A 647 10.47 -39.38 -19.02
CA ALA A 647 10.63 -39.48 -17.57
C ALA A 647 11.81 -38.61 -17.04
N TYR A 648 12.88 -38.50 -17.82
CA TYR A 648 14.00 -37.64 -17.50
C TYR A 648 13.59 -36.15 -17.49
N HIS A 649 12.89 -35.66 -18.53
CA HIS A 649 12.47 -34.27 -18.65
C HIS A 649 11.50 -33.88 -17.54
N GLU A 650 10.52 -34.71 -17.22
CA GLU A 650 9.58 -34.41 -16.14
C GLU A 650 10.28 -34.32 -14.76
N LYS A 651 11.19 -35.25 -14.46
CA LYS A 651 11.98 -35.24 -13.23
C LYS A 651 12.97 -34.08 -13.15
N GLN A 652 13.40 -33.56 -14.30
CA GLN A 652 14.35 -32.46 -14.30
C GLN A 652 13.70 -31.15 -13.87
N ASP A 653 12.47 -30.87 -14.31
CA ASP A 653 11.71 -29.70 -13.85
C ASP A 653 11.38 -29.78 -12.34
N GLU A 654 10.98 -30.96 -11.86
CA GLU A 654 10.81 -31.22 -10.43
C GLU A 654 12.10 -30.90 -9.63
N ARG A 655 13.23 -31.37 -10.14
CA ARG A 655 14.53 -31.15 -9.52
C ARG A 655 14.88 -29.64 -9.47
N TYR A 656 14.61 -28.87 -10.52
CA TYR A 656 14.86 -27.44 -10.54
C TYR A 656 14.03 -26.71 -9.47
N ALA A 657 12.74 -27.04 -9.34
CA ALA A 657 11.86 -26.46 -8.33
C ALA A 657 12.34 -26.77 -6.90
N MET A 658 12.68 -28.01 -6.63
CA MET A 658 13.17 -28.44 -5.30
C MET A 658 14.51 -27.81 -4.97
N THR A 659 15.46 -27.76 -5.92
CA THR A 659 16.76 -27.11 -5.75
C THR A 659 16.60 -25.62 -5.44
N ALA A 660 15.74 -24.91 -6.16
CA ALA A 660 15.49 -23.48 -5.90
C ALA A 660 15.04 -23.25 -4.44
N ARG A 661 14.18 -24.13 -3.93
CA ARG A 661 13.73 -24.05 -2.53
C ARG A 661 14.83 -24.36 -1.52
N GLU A 662 15.63 -25.38 -1.78
CA GLU A 662 16.75 -25.79 -0.92
C GLU A 662 17.84 -24.71 -0.88
N VAL A 663 18.23 -24.21 -2.04
CA VAL A 663 19.25 -23.16 -2.20
C VAL A 663 18.78 -21.85 -1.57
N SER A 664 17.52 -21.47 -1.76
CA SER A 664 16.94 -20.29 -1.09
C SER A 664 17.04 -20.40 0.43
N ARG A 665 16.70 -21.57 1.02
CA ARG A 665 16.84 -21.81 2.45
C ARG A 665 18.29 -21.84 2.92
N LYS A 666 19.17 -22.48 2.15
CA LYS A 666 20.61 -22.61 2.45
C LYS A 666 21.30 -21.25 2.56
N HIS A 667 21.02 -20.34 1.63
CA HIS A 667 21.68 -19.02 1.57
C HIS A 667 20.84 -17.90 2.21
N GLY A 668 19.57 -18.17 2.58
CA GLY A 668 18.66 -17.16 3.13
C GLY A 668 18.36 -16.04 2.14
N LYS A 669 18.37 -16.34 0.83
CA LYS A 669 18.12 -15.39 -0.27
C LYS A 669 16.89 -15.80 -1.07
N PRO A 670 16.05 -14.87 -1.53
CA PRO A 670 14.89 -15.21 -2.34
C PRO A 670 15.31 -15.74 -3.71
N ILE A 671 14.64 -16.81 -4.14
CA ILE A 671 14.73 -17.37 -5.50
C ILE A 671 13.30 -17.46 -6.05
N LEU A 672 12.97 -16.59 -7.00
CA LEU A 672 11.66 -16.51 -7.60
C LEU A 672 11.66 -17.25 -8.95
N ILE A 673 10.65 -18.08 -9.18
CA ILE A 673 10.57 -18.92 -10.38
C ILE A 673 9.43 -18.43 -11.26
N ALA A 674 9.70 -18.18 -12.55
CA ALA A 674 8.67 -17.71 -13.47
C ALA A 674 8.62 -18.52 -14.78
N THR A 675 7.38 -18.81 -15.22
CA THR A 675 7.05 -19.39 -16.51
C THR A 675 5.61 -19.07 -16.90
N GLU A 676 5.32 -18.86 -18.18
CA GLU A 676 3.96 -18.67 -18.70
C GLU A 676 3.06 -19.90 -18.44
N LEU A 677 3.69 -21.09 -18.30
CA LEU A 677 2.96 -22.34 -18.01
C LEU A 677 2.21 -22.28 -16.68
N ALA A 678 2.59 -21.40 -15.76
CA ALA A 678 1.84 -21.16 -14.53
C ALA A 678 0.35 -20.78 -14.77
N VAL A 679 0.06 -20.20 -15.96
CA VAL A 679 -1.30 -19.85 -16.37
C VAL A 679 -1.80 -20.69 -17.52
N THR A 680 -0.94 -20.98 -18.52
CA THR A 680 -1.36 -21.65 -19.77
C THR A 680 -1.47 -23.16 -19.63
N ASP A 681 -0.70 -23.78 -18.73
CA ASP A 681 -0.75 -25.22 -18.41
C ASP A 681 -0.29 -25.47 -16.95
N PRO A 682 -1.11 -25.10 -15.95
CA PRO A 682 -0.74 -25.23 -14.53
C PRO A 682 -0.45 -26.68 -14.08
N GLN A 683 -0.93 -27.66 -14.85
CA GLN A 683 -0.70 -29.09 -14.61
C GLN A 683 0.62 -29.60 -15.19
N ASN A 684 1.36 -28.76 -15.93
CA ASN A 684 2.71 -29.08 -16.36
C ASN A 684 3.58 -29.33 -15.13
N SER A 685 4.49 -30.33 -15.19
CA SER A 685 5.28 -30.71 -14.01
C SER A 685 6.18 -29.59 -13.49
N GLY A 686 6.56 -28.60 -14.30
CA GLY A 686 7.30 -27.43 -13.85
C GLY A 686 6.52 -26.59 -12.82
N PRO A 687 5.43 -25.90 -13.20
CA PRO A 687 4.59 -25.16 -12.24
C PRO A 687 4.07 -26.01 -11.09
N ALA A 688 3.63 -27.26 -11.36
CA ALA A 688 3.15 -28.17 -10.34
C ALA A 688 4.22 -28.48 -9.28
N SER A 689 5.46 -28.77 -9.69
CA SER A 689 6.57 -29.01 -8.76
C SER A 689 6.96 -27.76 -7.94
N VAL A 690 6.85 -26.55 -8.53
CA VAL A 690 7.05 -25.30 -7.78
C VAL A 690 5.99 -25.20 -6.67
N GLN A 691 4.73 -25.47 -6.98
CA GLN A 691 3.64 -25.49 -6.02
C GLN A 691 3.86 -26.55 -4.93
N GLU A 692 4.23 -27.78 -5.30
CA GLU A 692 4.53 -28.88 -4.37
C GLU A 692 5.72 -28.56 -3.45
N SER A 693 6.70 -27.80 -3.93
CA SER A 693 7.81 -27.31 -3.11
C SER A 693 7.39 -26.27 -2.05
N GLY A 694 6.15 -25.78 -2.11
CA GLY A 694 5.62 -24.72 -1.27
C GLY A 694 6.11 -23.30 -1.67
N ALA A 695 6.53 -23.13 -2.93
CA ALA A 695 6.89 -21.83 -3.52
C ALA A 695 5.77 -21.33 -4.44
N TYR A 696 5.87 -20.05 -4.84
CA TYR A 696 4.97 -19.43 -5.81
C TYR A 696 5.60 -19.40 -7.20
N CYS A 697 4.85 -19.85 -8.20
CA CYS A 697 5.27 -19.83 -9.61
C CYS A 697 4.66 -18.62 -10.31
N TYR A 698 5.50 -17.66 -10.74
CA TYR A 698 5.05 -16.44 -11.38
C TYR A 698 4.76 -16.67 -12.86
N PRO A 699 3.69 -16.04 -13.41
CA PRO A 699 3.39 -16.15 -14.84
C PRO A 699 4.43 -15.50 -15.75
N THR A 700 5.17 -14.50 -15.25
CA THR A 700 6.20 -13.79 -16.03
C THR A 700 7.35 -13.33 -15.15
N GLY A 701 8.54 -13.17 -15.74
CA GLY A 701 9.68 -12.57 -15.03
C GLY A 701 9.43 -11.13 -14.57
N ALA A 702 8.63 -10.35 -15.29
CA ALA A 702 8.25 -9.00 -14.87
C ALA A 702 7.43 -8.99 -13.58
N ARG A 703 6.47 -9.94 -13.42
CA ARG A 703 5.68 -10.07 -12.17
C ARG A 703 6.56 -10.55 -11.01
N ALA A 704 7.51 -11.45 -11.28
CA ALA A 704 8.50 -11.87 -10.29
C ALA A 704 9.39 -10.69 -9.85
N ALA A 705 9.89 -9.88 -10.80
CA ALA A 705 10.69 -8.70 -10.51
C ALA A 705 9.94 -7.66 -9.68
N ALA A 706 8.70 -7.33 -10.04
CA ALA A 706 7.86 -6.41 -9.26
C ALA A 706 7.62 -6.90 -7.83
N SER A 707 7.32 -8.19 -7.64
CA SER A 707 7.13 -8.77 -6.31
C SER A 707 8.43 -8.79 -5.50
N LEU A 708 9.57 -9.02 -6.14
CA LEU A 708 10.88 -8.95 -5.49
C LEU A 708 11.23 -7.51 -5.07
N ALA A 709 10.87 -6.51 -5.88
CA ALA A 709 11.02 -5.10 -5.53
C ALA A 709 10.22 -4.77 -4.25
N HIS A 710 8.99 -5.23 -4.14
CA HIS A 710 8.16 -5.08 -2.94
C HIS A 710 8.79 -5.76 -1.69
N LEU A 711 9.38 -6.95 -1.87
CA LEU A 711 10.13 -7.60 -0.78
C LEU A 711 11.30 -6.73 -0.30
N TYR A 712 12.06 -6.16 -1.25
CA TYR A 712 13.18 -5.30 -0.94
C TYR A 712 12.73 -4.01 -0.24
N GLU A 713 11.66 -3.35 -0.70
CA GLU A 713 11.12 -2.15 -0.07
C GLU A 713 10.74 -2.40 1.40
N TYR A 714 10.06 -3.51 1.67
CA TYR A 714 9.73 -3.90 3.04
C TYR A 714 10.97 -4.28 3.85
N ALA A 715 11.94 -5.00 3.25
CA ALA A 715 13.21 -5.33 3.91
C ALA A 715 13.99 -4.07 4.29
N LYS A 716 14.00 -3.04 3.43
CA LYS A 716 14.59 -1.72 3.70
C LYS A 716 13.86 -1.03 4.85
N TYR A 717 12.53 -0.99 4.83
CA TYR A 717 11.73 -0.43 5.92
C TYR A 717 12.01 -1.09 7.27
N ARG A 718 12.21 -2.41 7.28
CA ARG A 718 12.53 -3.19 8.49
C ARG A 718 14.02 -3.12 8.91
N GLY A 719 14.85 -2.40 8.17
CA GLY A 719 16.29 -2.34 8.42
C GLY A 719 17.04 -3.67 8.19
N VAL A 720 16.46 -4.60 7.45
CA VAL A 720 17.07 -5.88 7.05
C VAL A 720 17.96 -5.70 5.82
N ALA A 721 17.51 -4.88 4.86
CA ALA A 721 18.27 -4.53 3.66
C ALA A 721 18.94 -3.17 3.79
N GLN A 722 20.11 -3.05 3.10
CA GLN A 722 20.88 -1.81 2.99
C GLN A 722 20.63 -1.11 1.66
#